data_cffe21737b956706d391432d935758d2
#
_entry.id   cffe21737b956706d391432d935758d2
#
_cell.length_a   1.000
_cell.length_b   1.000
_cell.length_c   1.000
_cell.angle_alpha   90.00
_cell.angle_beta   90.00
_cell.angle_gamma   90.00
#
_symmetry.space_group_name_H-M   'P 1'
#
loop_
_entity.id
_entity.type
_entity.pdbx_description
1 polymer ?
#
loop_
_entity_poly.entity_id
_entity_poly.type
_entity_poly.pdbx_seq_one_letter_code
_entity_poly.pdbx_strand_id
1 'polypeptide(L)'
;MRKRIVSCAMAFLMAFTLMPCAAFAGEASAEGQVESLEAEKPAEDDAFGEGGLDEAFFAEDEDSLIGTLEADEESAAFAVSAVTGIYLDQTHGNDANDGLTKDTAVRTLEKANELANANGTRDIFLASVYQVTGTENWDLGGKTIHRYKLGGYMIELKDASASLTLKDVVIDGAEYSVAAENAAETDSIIKAASGGTIELKSGAILENNKAAQFGSGILAINGVEITMEDGAVIRNNTNRNYELGGGILLGNGSTFTMNGGEISGNTANGGGGVAIIGSTMVMNGGKISNNSTYKTTGQGSYGAGVYVADYANASGGDILFKPKPASFEMNGGKITGNKALDYGGGILTFPQQGEKITININKNGEISENQVTKGSGGAIAAFFGVTELNVNGGTLTKNSAKNYGGGVFLYDATNVTISGGTISENKASQGGGVYLWPTSAANQTGGSIENNVANAGGGVYGGTYTMTGGVIKDNNNSLTEEARRSTRGDGVYVGTAFNLGGAAEISTNNDVYLEKGAREAKEGRYINVISSYTGASTAKPIQIHSENVTVEGAEIGTQLVRYTTGAGGEAAAAQADANDIFVPSWKMQKGLVIGQSKAAGKTDWMTYVPSIKIQYQWVSTDNPSDVTPPADDYIRTGTAYTAKAQEATHQGYSFKGWFTDDACTLSYTDGTVLSTDTILYGKWEKIATPPSSGGGGSHVTKYYILHYESNGGTKYEDEKYKKNTVVILDKIPKRVGYTFTGWYADKELTDKITSVKMTSDKTVYAGWQATDVPNYLNNENHFAYIVGYEDGTVRPNANISRAEVAAIFFRLLKDDVRDDNLTANSVFTDVAFGKWYNKSISTMAKIGIVKGRTANAFAPNAPITRAEFAAICSRFDRSNVEIKSDFNDISGHLAEKEIRRAASLGWIKGYADGSFKPDQNITRAEAASMINRMLHRLPETVDDLLDGMIQWPDNQPSDWYYINMQEATNSHDFKQKGEINEHWTKLTENPNWDRYK
;
A
#
# COMPACT_ATOMS: atom_id res chain seq x y z
N MET A 1 -2.76 17.07 43.55
CA MET A 1 -1.77 17.30 42.50
C MET A 1 -1.91 16.34 41.30
N ARG A 2 -2.06 15.02 41.51
CA ARG A 2 -2.24 14.05 40.38
C ARG A 2 -3.48 14.30 39.49
N LYS A 3 -4.61 14.78 40.02
CA LYS A 3 -5.81 15.09 39.22
C LYS A 3 -5.68 16.28 38.26
N ARG A 4 -4.69 17.15 38.47
CA ARG A 4 -4.43 18.29 37.54
C ARG A 4 -3.53 17.89 36.36
N ILE A 5 -2.74 16.82 36.49
CA ILE A 5 -1.83 16.35 35.43
C ILE A 5 -2.63 15.64 34.32
N VAL A 6 -3.65 14.86 34.65
CA VAL A 6 -4.48 14.14 33.67
C VAL A 6 -5.36 15.10 32.88
N SER A 7 -5.95 16.13 33.53
CA SER A 7 -6.65 17.20 32.81
C SER A 7 -5.72 18.02 31.91
N CYS A 8 -4.44 18.20 32.32
CA CYS A 8 -3.45 18.85 31.46
C CYS A 8 -3.04 17.98 30.26
N ALA A 9 -2.93 16.64 30.39
CA ALA A 9 -2.58 15.76 29.27
C ALA A 9 -3.69 15.72 28.20
N MET A 10 -4.97 15.69 28.61
CA MET A 10 -6.07 15.82 27.66
C MET A 10 -6.18 17.23 27.06
N ALA A 11 -5.97 18.29 27.85
CA ALA A 11 -5.91 19.66 27.36
C ALA A 11 -4.70 19.88 26.43
N PHE A 12 -3.60 19.18 26.66
CA PHE A 12 -2.40 19.23 25.82
C PHE A 12 -2.64 18.54 24.47
N LEU A 13 -3.33 17.40 24.44
CA LEU A 13 -3.72 16.76 23.18
C LEU A 13 -4.75 17.60 22.39
N MET A 14 -5.64 18.31 23.08
CA MET A 14 -6.59 19.26 22.48
C MET A 14 -5.91 20.54 21.92
N ALA A 15 -4.78 20.94 22.48
CA ALA A 15 -4.05 22.13 22.01
C ALA A 15 -3.21 21.88 20.75
N PHE A 16 -2.79 20.64 20.50
CA PHE A 16 -1.94 20.29 19.35
C PHE A 16 -2.65 20.36 17.98
N THR A 17 -3.96 20.39 17.94
CA THR A 17 -4.71 20.56 16.70
C THR A 17 -4.82 22.01 16.20
N LEU A 18 -4.32 22.99 16.98
CA LEU A 18 -4.49 24.43 16.68
C LEU A 18 -3.21 25.26 16.70
N MET A 19 -2.02 24.68 16.80
CA MET A 19 -0.78 25.49 16.77
C MET A 19 0.10 25.16 15.57
N PRO A 20 0.57 26.19 14.85
CA PRO A 20 1.70 26.07 13.95
C PRO A 20 2.96 25.72 14.75
N CYS A 21 3.90 25.03 14.13
CA CYS A 21 5.09 24.39 14.70
C CYS A 21 6.13 25.38 15.24
N ALA A 22 5.79 26.25 16.18
CA ALA A 22 6.75 27.15 16.82
C ALA A 22 6.31 27.51 18.24
N ALA A 23 6.51 26.65 19.23
CA ALA A 23 6.74 27.01 20.61
C ALA A 23 6.62 25.80 21.55
N PHE A 24 7.72 25.12 21.84
CA PHE A 24 7.94 24.43 23.11
C PHE A 24 9.43 24.35 23.41
N ALA A 25 9.91 25.39 24.07
CA ALA A 25 11.12 25.36 24.88
C ALA A 25 10.79 26.01 26.22
N GLY A 26 10.89 25.24 27.30
CA GLY A 26 11.01 25.78 28.64
C GLY A 26 9.79 25.71 29.53
N GLU A 27 9.86 24.84 30.54
CA GLU A 27 9.88 25.23 31.96
C GLU A 27 9.99 23.98 32.80
N ALA A 28 11.19 23.77 33.32
CA ALA A 28 11.42 23.02 34.56
C ALA A 28 12.07 23.99 35.54
N SER A 29 11.33 24.37 36.58
CA SER A 29 11.80 25.23 37.63
C SER A 29 12.79 24.47 38.54
N ALA A 30 14.04 24.91 38.58
CA ALA A 30 14.93 24.75 39.71
C ALA A 30 15.75 26.03 39.82
N GLU A 31 15.75 26.65 40.99
CA GLU A 31 16.48 27.85 41.33
C GLU A 31 17.99 27.67 41.10
N GLY A 32 18.55 28.61 40.33
CA GLY A 32 20.00 28.74 40.14
C GLY A 32 20.27 29.75 39.03
N GLN A 33 20.79 30.91 39.41
CA GLN A 33 21.14 32.00 38.51
C GLN A 33 22.03 31.51 37.37
N VAL A 34 21.63 31.72 36.13
CA VAL A 34 22.51 31.78 34.96
C VAL A 34 22.04 32.86 34.02
N GLU A 35 23.05 33.67 33.59
CA GLU A 35 22.90 34.80 32.68
C GLU A 35 22.17 34.48 31.41
N SER A 36 21.39 35.45 30.93
CA SER A 36 20.67 35.49 29.69
C SER A 36 21.59 35.30 28.49
N LEU A 37 21.48 34.16 27.80
CA LEU A 37 21.83 34.04 26.41
C LEU A 37 20.52 34.06 25.60
N GLU A 38 20.33 35.13 24.83
CA GLU A 38 19.26 35.23 23.84
C GLU A 38 19.39 34.09 22.85
N ALA A 39 18.39 33.21 22.83
CA ALA A 39 18.23 32.21 21.80
C ALA A 39 17.77 32.88 20.52
N GLU A 40 18.65 32.99 19.54
CA GLU A 40 18.27 33.38 18.18
C GLU A 40 17.12 32.49 17.67
N LYS A 41 16.04 33.13 17.28
CA LYS A 41 14.94 32.55 16.52
C LYS A 41 15.54 31.84 15.31
N PRO A 42 15.15 30.58 15.00
CA PRO A 42 15.45 29.99 13.70
C PRO A 42 14.81 30.87 12.63
N ALA A 43 15.59 31.26 11.65
CA ALA A 43 15.12 31.99 10.50
C ALA A 43 13.96 31.26 9.84
N GLU A 44 12.90 31.96 9.52
CA GLU A 44 11.86 31.54 8.59
C GLU A 44 12.54 31.37 7.22
N ASP A 45 12.87 30.12 6.85
CA ASP A 45 13.30 29.79 5.48
C ASP A 45 12.07 29.77 4.56
N ASP A 46 11.68 30.97 4.13
CA ASP A 46 10.90 31.19 2.92
C ASP A 46 11.79 30.94 1.70
N ALA A 47 12.09 29.68 1.37
CA ALA A 47 12.64 29.32 0.07
C ALA A 47 12.67 27.80 -0.14
N PHE A 48 11.54 27.14 -0.07
CA PHE A 48 11.41 25.90 -0.82
C PHE A 48 10.22 26.05 -1.75
N GLY A 49 10.54 26.14 -3.05
CA GLY A 49 9.55 26.10 -4.10
C GLY A 49 8.65 24.87 -3.93
N GLU A 50 7.39 25.07 -4.22
CA GLU A 50 6.33 24.08 -4.26
C GLU A 50 6.69 22.91 -5.22
N GLY A 51 7.51 21.99 -4.75
CA GLY A 51 7.98 20.78 -5.45
C GLY A 51 7.99 19.56 -4.54
N GLY A 52 7.34 19.65 -3.37
CA GLY A 52 7.00 18.50 -2.55
C GLY A 52 5.97 17.62 -3.28
N LEU A 53 5.86 16.36 -2.90
CA LEU A 53 4.82 15.46 -3.41
C LEU A 53 3.52 16.23 -3.55
N ASP A 54 2.99 16.34 -4.77
CA ASP A 54 1.82 17.15 -5.10
C ASP A 54 0.71 16.95 -4.07
N GLU A 55 0.06 18.05 -3.64
CA GLU A 55 -1.16 17.96 -2.81
C GLU A 55 -2.23 17.07 -3.49
N ALA A 56 -2.18 16.93 -4.81
CA ALA A 56 -2.98 15.99 -5.57
C ALA A 56 -2.80 14.51 -5.15
N PHE A 57 -1.72 14.17 -4.44
CA PHE A 57 -1.49 12.80 -3.97
C PHE A 57 -2.29 12.46 -2.70
N PHE A 58 -2.74 13.49 -1.97
CA PHE A 58 -3.62 13.37 -0.79
C PHE A 58 -5.00 14.01 -1.03
N ALA A 59 -5.22 14.62 -2.20
CA ALA A 59 -6.45 15.29 -2.59
C ALA A 59 -7.39 14.33 -3.34
N GLU A 60 -7.72 13.21 -2.76
CA GLU A 60 -8.93 12.47 -3.14
C GLU A 60 -10.00 12.74 -2.08
N ASP A 61 -10.95 13.58 -2.47
CA ASP A 61 -12.26 13.78 -1.85
C ASP A 61 -12.31 14.25 -0.38
N GLU A 62 -11.96 15.51 -0.12
CA GLU A 62 -12.46 16.17 1.11
C GLU A 62 -13.99 16.39 1.11
N ASP A 63 -14.64 16.39 -0.05
CA ASP A 63 -16.06 16.74 -0.17
C ASP A 63 -17.05 15.55 -0.27
N SER A 64 -16.61 14.30 -0.24
CA SER A 64 -17.54 13.17 -0.36
C SER A 64 -17.75 12.35 0.91
N LEU A 65 -17.09 12.68 2.03
CA LEU A 65 -17.23 11.94 3.31
C LEU A 65 -17.55 12.83 4.52
N ILE A 66 -17.69 14.13 4.32
CA ILE A 66 -18.50 14.98 5.20
C ILE A 66 -19.83 15.24 4.46
N GLY A 67 -20.51 14.19 4.10
CA GLY A 67 -21.96 14.25 4.14
C GLY A 67 -22.27 14.53 5.59
N THR A 68 -22.57 15.78 5.90
CA THR A 68 -23.36 16.12 7.07
C THR A 68 -24.40 15.03 7.18
N LEU A 69 -24.37 14.24 8.29
CA LEU A 69 -25.54 13.61 8.81
C LEU A 69 -26.44 14.76 9.33
N GLU A 70 -26.76 15.72 8.48
CA GLU A 70 -28.02 16.43 8.57
C GLU A 70 -29.04 15.44 8.02
N ALA A 71 -29.86 14.97 8.89
CA ALA A 71 -31.05 14.21 8.59
C ALA A 71 -31.88 15.04 7.60
N ASP A 72 -31.84 14.68 6.32
CA ASP A 72 -32.96 14.94 5.44
C ASP A 72 -34.10 14.06 5.95
N GLU A 73 -34.86 14.63 6.89
CA GLU A 73 -36.19 14.19 7.24
C GLU A 73 -37.15 14.49 6.05
N GLU A 74 -37.00 13.73 4.98
CA GLU A 74 -38.15 13.43 4.13
C GLU A 74 -38.58 11.99 4.43
N SER A 75 -39.48 11.88 5.40
CA SER A 75 -40.28 10.70 5.65
C SER A 75 -41.09 10.35 4.40
N ALA A 76 -40.51 9.57 3.48
CA ALA A 76 -41.31 8.75 2.60
C ALA A 76 -41.98 7.70 3.50
N ALA A 77 -43.26 7.91 3.82
CA ALA A 77 -44.09 6.92 4.43
C ALA A 77 -44.16 5.70 3.48
N PHE A 78 -43.24 4.74 3.70
CA PHE A 78 -43.39 3.41 3.15
C PHE A 78 -44.67 2.84 3.75
N ALA A 79 -45.65 2.53 2.91
CA ALA A 79 -46.72 1.65 3.28
C ALA A 79 -46.09 0.32 3.69
N VAL A 80 -45.97 0.08 4.98
CA VAL A 80 -45.49 -1.17 5.56
C VAL A 80 -46.49 -2.23 5.17
N SER A 81 -46.13 -3.07 4.20
CA SER A 81 -46.68 -4.43 4.10
C SER A 81 -46.49 -5.02 5.49
N ALA A 82 -47.53 -5.55 6.11
CA ALA A 82 -47.48 -6.15 7.44
C ALA A 82 -46.30 -7.14 7.47
N VAL A 83 -45.24 -6.81 8.20
CA VAL A 83 -44.06 -7.68 8.32
C VAL A 83 -44.50 -8.84 9.19
N THR A 84 -44.51 -10.02 8.59
CA THR A 84 -44.89 -11.25 9.28
C THR A 84 -43.67 -11.82 9.97
N GLY A 85 -43.43 -11.44 11.22
CA GLY A 85 -42.35 -11.99 12.08
C GLY A 85 -42.93 -12.44 13.42
N ILE A 86 -42.12 -13.13 14.21
CA ILE A 86 -42.48 -13.64 15.53
C ILE A 86 -41.95 -12.71 16.61
N TYR A 87 -42.83 -12.24 17.51
CA TYR A 87 -42.49 -11.39 18.64
C TYR A 87 -42.00 -12.22 19.82
N LEU A 88 -40.85 -11.88 20.34
CA LEU A 88 -40.21 -12.49 21.52
C LEU A 88 -40.10 -11.44 22.63
N ASP A 89 -40.72 -11.69 23.77
CA ASP A 89 -40.64 -10.90 24.99
C ASP A 89 -40.39 -11.82 26.19
N GLN A 90 -39.11 -11.95 26.58
CA GLN A 90 -38.71 -12.84 27.69
C GLN A 90 -39.37 -12.45 29.01
N THR A 91 -39.70 -11.14 29.22
CA THR A 91 -40.24 -10.60 30.46
C THR A 91 -41.75 -10.80 30.59
N HIS A 92 -42.51 -10.52 29.53
CA HIS A 92 -43.97 -10.47 29.56
C HIS A 92 -44.65 -11.48 28.62
N GLY A 93 -43.90 -12.14 27.73
CA GLY A 93 -44.42 -13.10 26.77
C GLY A 93 -44.94 -14.38 27.41
N ASN A 94 -45.66 -15.20 26.63
CA ASN A 94 -46.19 -16.49 27.03
C ASN A 94 -46.13 -17.47 25.87
N ASP A 95 -45.51 -18.63 26.09
CA ASP A 95 -45.29 -19.65 25.02
C ASP A 95 -46.60 -20.33 24.56
N ALA A 96 -47.73 -20.06 25.18
CA ALA A 96 -49.06 -20.41 24.67
C ALA A 96 -49.58 -19.46 23.57
N ASN A 97 -48.92 -18.33 23.35
CA ASN A 97 -49.29 -17.33 22.36
C ASN A 97 -48.86 -17.72 20.95
N ASP A 98 -49.44 -17.08 19.93
CA ASP A 98 -49.11 -17.27 18.53
C ASP A 98 -47.90 -16.48 18.06
N GLY A 99 -47.39 -15.52 18.86
CA GLY A 99 -46.22 -14.67 18.55
C GLY A 99 -46.43 -13.70 17.39
N LEU A 100 -47.64 -13.54 16.85
CA LEU A 100 -47.86 -12.77 15.63
C LEU A 100 -47.98 -11.25 15.89
N THR A 101 -48.13 -10.83 17.13
CA THR A 101 -48.16 -9.44 17.55
C THR A 101 -47.35 -9.22 18.82
N LYS A 102 -46.98 -7.98 19.14
CA LYS A 102 -46.28 -7.66 20.39
C LYS A 102 -47.10 -8.12 21.63
N ASP A 103 -48.42 -7.98 21.59
CA ASP A 103 -49.34 -8.33 22.72
C ASP A 103 -49.49 -9.85 22.85
N THR A 104 -49.23 -10.61 21.80
CA THR A 104 -49.23 -12.08 21.79
C THR A 104 -47.83 -12.64 21.70
N ALA A 105 -46.80 -11.89 22.14
CA ALA A 105 -45.41 -12.31 22.12
C ALA A 105 -45.19 -13.63 22.89
N VAL A 106 -44.26 -14.45 22.39
CA VAL A 106 -43.81 -15.66 23.11
C VAL A 106 -42.71 -15.29 24.11
N ARG A 107 -42.45 -16.17 25.08
CA ARG A 107 -41.47 -15.92 26.14
C ARG A 107 -40.10 -16.46 25.83
N THR A 108 -40.01 -17.65 25.21
CA THR A 108 -38.75 -18.35 24.98
C THR A 108 -38.31 -18.23 23.53
N LEU A 109 -36.99 -18.25 23.32
CA LEU A 109 -36.39 -18.21 22.00
C LEU A 109 -36.68 -19.51 21.22
N GLU A 110 -36.72 -20.64 21.92
CA GLU A 110 -37.10 -21.94 21.33
C GLU A 110 -38.49 -21.86 20.71
N LYS A 111 -39.46 -21.30 21.44
CA LYS A 111 -40.83 -21.15 20.94
C LYS A 111 -40.92 -20.16 19.79
N ALA A 112 -40.20 -19.05 19.88
CA ALA A 112 -40.10 -18.09 18.77
C ALA A 112 -39.52 -18.73 17.50
N ASN A 113 -38.49 -19.54 17.63
CA ASN A 113 -37.84 -20.26 16.52
C ASN A 113 -38.79 -21.37 15.94
N GLU A 114 -39.51 -22.10 16.80
CA GLU A 114 -40.51 -23.05 16.38
C GLU A 114 -41.60 -22.41 15.52
N LEU A 115 -42.17 -21.29 16.01
CA LEU A 115 -43.24 -20.57 15.30
C LEU A 115 -42.73 -19.92 14.02
N ALA A 116 -41.49 -19.38 14.02
CA ALA A 116 -40.87 -18.82 12.81
C ALA A 116 -40.73 -19.90 11.73
N ASN A 117 -40.29 -21.10 12.10
CA ASN A 117 -40.22 -22.22 11.18
C ASN A 117 -41.59 -22.63 10.65
N ALA A 118 -42.60 -22.72 11.53
CA ALA A 118 -43.98 -23.07 11.15
C ALA A 118 -44.61 -22.04 10.21
N ASN A 119 -44.33 -20.78 10.41
CA ASN A 119 -44.86 -19.68 9.59
C ASN A 119 -44.01 -19.35 8.38
N GLY A 120 -42.86 -20.00 8.21
CA GLY A 120 -41.92 -19.76 7.09
C GLY A 120 -41.28 -18.36 7.11
N THR A 121 -41.22 -17.70 8.28
CA THR A 121 -40.57 -16.38 8.45
C THR A 121 -39.13 -16.56 8.93
N ARG A 122 -38.27 -15.58 8.61
CA ARG A 122 -36.91 -15.50 9.15
C ARG A 122 -36.77 -14.46 10.24
N ASP A 123 -37.80 -13.65 10.50
CA ASP A 123 -37.77 -12.49 11.35
C ASP A 123 -38.31 -12.78 12.74
N ILE A 124 -37.54 -12.48 13.78
CA ILE A 124 -37.91 -12.53 15.19
C ILE A 124 -37.73 -11.12 15.75
N PHE A 125 -38.75 -10.55 16.31
CA PHE A 125 -38.75 -9.21 16.90
C PHE A 125 -38.57 -9.27 18.41
N LEU A 126 -37.39 -8.86 18.90
CA LEU A 126 -37.07 -8.83 20.31
C LEU A 126 -37.66 -7.55 20.96
N ALA A 127 -38.64 -7.74 21.82
CA ALA A 127 -39.42 -6.67 22.45
C ALA A 127 -39.05 -6.36 23.93
N SER A 128 -38.18 -7.17 24.54
CA SER A 128 -37.56 -6.95 25.85
C SER A 128 -36.11 -7.42 25.86
N VAL A 129 -35.28 -6.89 26.78
CA VAL A 129 -33.88 -7.34 26.96
C VAL A 129 -33.86 -8.85 27.24
N TYR A 130 -33.14 -9.60 26.43
CA TYR A 130 -32.97 -11.02 26.64
C TYR A 130 -31.85 -11.29 27.63
N GLN A 131 -32.16 -11.92 28.74
CA GLN A 131 -31.23 -12.19 29.83
C GLN A 131 -30.70 -13.62 29.77
N VAL A 132 -29.42 -13.79 29.60
CA VAL A 132 -28.72 -15.08 29.65
C VAL A 132 -28.25 -15.30 31.08
N THR A 133 -28.78 -16.34 31.75
CA THR A 133 -28.45 -16.68 33.16
C THR A 133 -27.77 -18.03 33.30
N GLY A 134 -27.52 -18.74 32.21
CA GLY A 134 -26.82 -20.03 32.16
C GLY A 134 -26.18 -20.24 30.80
N THR A 135 -26.07 -21.47 30.34
CA THR A 135 -25.49 -21.79 29.02
C THR A 135 -26.59 -21.84 27.97
N GLU A 136 -26.49 -20.98 26.98
CA GLU A 136 -27.38 -20.92 25.83
C GLU A 136 -26.64 -21.07 24.50
N ASN A 137 -27.22 -21.87 23.60
CA ASN A 137 -26.67 -22.09 22.27
C ASN A 137 -27.74 -21.74 21.23
N TRP A 138 -27.53 -20.65 20.52
CA TRP A 138 -28.45 -20.15 19.50
C TRP A 138 -27.98 -20.56 18.11
N ASP A 139 -28.59 -21.63 17.57
CA ASP A 139 -28.44 -22.05 16.17
C ASP A 139 -29.82 -21.90 15.51
N LEU A 140 -30.02 -20.77 14.84
CA LEU A 140 -31.35 -20.41 14.34
C LEU A 140 -31.52 -20.62 12.83
N GLY A 141 -30.54 -21.27 12.16
CA GLY A 141 -30.63 -21.58 10.73
C GLY A 141 -30.74 -20.32 9.85
N GLY A 142 -30.01 -19.29 10.20
CA GLY A 142 -29.93 -18.02 9.46
C GLY A 142 -31.12 -17.08 9.65
N LYS A 143 -31.85 -17.19 10.79
CA LYS A 143 -32.89 -16.22 11.15
C LYS A 143 -32.28 -14.92 11.67
N THR A 144 -33.06 -13.84 11.56
CA THR A 144 -32.71 -12.51 12.05
C THR A 144 -33.50 -12.14 13.29
N ILE A 145 -32.80 -11.75 14.36
CA ILE A 145 -33.42 -11.15 15.55
C ILE A 145 -33.26 -9.64 15.43
N HIS A 146 -34.39 -8.96 15.29
CA HIS A 146 -34.46 -7.50 15.17
C HIS A 146 -34.76 -6.83 16.52
N ARG A 147 -34.17 -5.67 16.75
CA ARG A 147 -34.53 -4.78 17.83
C ARG A 147 -35.92 -4.20 17.57
N TYR A 148 -36.87 -4.38 18.50
CA TYR A 148 -38.22 -3.84 18.34
C TYR A 148 -38.61 -2.94 19.52
N LYS A 149 -38.58 -1.62 19.31
CA LYS A 149 -38.92 -0.57 20.32
C LYS A 149 -38.18 -0.78 21.65
N LEU A 150 -36.95 -1.26 21.60
CA LEU A 150 -36.14 -1.64 22.73
C LEU A 150 -34.99 -0.65 22.90
N GLY A 151 -35.07 0.22 23.90
CA GLY A 151 -33.92 0.98 24.36
C GLY A 151 -32.93 0.11 25.12
N GLY A 152 -31.68 0.58 25.29
CA GLY A 152 -30.66 -0.15 26.01
C GLY A 152 -30.08 -1.35 25.21
N TYR A 153 -29.70 -2.41 25.91
CA TYR A 153 -29.09 -3.61 25.32
C TYR A 153 -30.13 -4.53 24.69
N MET A 154 -29.73 -5.36 23.73
CA MET A 154 -30.60 -6.44 23.25
C MET A 154 -30.46 -7.69 24.11
N ILE A 155 -29.21 -8.09 24.38
CA ILE A 155 -28.86 -9.31 25.11
C ILE A 155 -27.97 -8.94 26.29
N GLU A 156 -28.24 -9.44 27.48
CA GLU A 156 -27.43 -9.24 28.67
C GLU A 156 -27.02 -10.56 29.33
N LEU A 157 -25.70 -10.79 29.44
CA LEU A 157 -25.16 -11.87 30.28
C LEU A 157 -25.16 -11.36 31.75
N LYS A 158 -25.89 -12.04 32.61
CA LYS A 158 -26.20 -11.56 33.98
C LYS A 158 -25.07 -11.73 34.98
N ASP A 159 -24.27 -12.77 34.84
CA ASP A 159 -23.19 -13.12 35.76
C ASP A 159 -22.09 -13.95 35.09
N ALA A 160 -21.06 -14.28 35.87
CA ALA A 160 -19.89 -15.00 35.37
C ALA A 160 -20.17 -16.47 34.95
N SER A 161 -21.33 -17.02 35.28
CA SER A 161 -21.73 -18.36 34.87
C SER A 161 -22.47 -18.37 33.53
N ALA A 162 -22.88 -17.20 33.03
CA ALA A 162 -23.58 -17.05 31.78
C ALA A 162 -22.65 -17.34 30.58
N SER A 163 -23.12 -18.14 29.66
CA SER A 163 -22.41 -18.50 28.44
C SER A 163 -23.37 -18.45 27.25
N LEU A 164 -22.98 -17.71 26.22
CA LEU A 164 -23.76 -17.53 25.00
C LEU A 164 -22.94 -17.95 23.78
N THR A 165 -23.40 -18.97 23.07
CA THR A 165 -22.86 -19.37 21.76
C THR A 165 -23.85 -18.96 20.68
N LEU A 166 -23.42 -18.19 19.70
CA LEU A 166 -24.18 -17.79 18.52
C LEU A 166 -23.67 -18.53 17.28
N LYS A 167 -24.58 -19.13 16.52
CA LYS A 167 -24.30 -19.80 15.27
C LYS A 167 -25.47 -19.62 14.30
N ASP A 168 -25.20 -19.39 13.02
CA ASP A 168 -26.22 -19.25 11.97
C ASP A 168 -27.42 -18.36 12.41
N VAL A 169 -27.10 -17.18 12.96
CA VAL A 169 -28.06 -16.19 13.45
C VAL A 169 -27.59 -14.78 13.17
N VAL A 170 -28.48 -13.91 12.73
CA VAL A 170 -28.23 -12.48 12.57
C VAL A 170 -28.89 -11.73 13.73
N ILE A 171 -28.13 -10.88 14.44
CA ILE A 171 -28.66 -9.97 15.44
C ILE A 171 -28.56 -8.56 14.85
N ASP A 172 -29.68 -8.02 14.40
CA ASP A 172 -29.78 -6.69 13.80
C ASP A 172 -30.19 -5.66 14.86
N GLY A 173 -29.23 -4.80 15.20
CA GLY A 173 -29.40 -3.74 16.20
C GLY A 173 -30.14 -2.51 15.68
N ALA A 174 -30.47 -2.44 14.40
CA ALA A 174 -31.27 -1.34 13.85
C ALA A 174 -32.65 -1.30 14.50
N GLU A 175 -33.09 -0.11 14.90
CA GLU A 175 -34.44 0.04 15.48
C GLU A 175 -35.52 -0.21 14.45
N TYR A 176 -36.33 -1.21 14.69
CA TYR A 176 -37.49 -1.54 13.85
C TYR A 176 -38.73 -0.88 14.42
N SER A 177 -38.98 0.39 14.13
CA SER A 177 -40.22 1.09 14.54
C SER A 177 -40.68 2.10 13.49
N VAL A 178 -41.99 2.22 13.42
CA VAL A 178 -42.74 2.95 12.38
C VAL A 178 -42.91 4.46 12.67
N ALA A 179 -42.31 5.01 13.71
CA ALA A 179 -42.39 6.43 14.02
C ALA A 179 -41.09 6.94 14.67
N ALA A 180 -40.42 7.85 13.99
CA ALA A 180 -39.16 8.49 14.38
C ALA A 180 -39.25 9.46 15.58
N GLU A 181 -40.36 9.57 16.29
CA GLU A 181 -40.57 10.66 17.24
C GLU A 181 -40.01 10.44 18.65
N ASN A 182 -39.54 9.23 19.03
CA ASN A 182 -38.87 9.00 20.31
C ASN A 182 -38.00 7.72 20.23
N ALA A 183 -36.95 7.74 19.46
CA ALA A 183 -35.94 6.68 19.52
C ALA A 183 -35.30 6.72 20.91
N ALA A 184 -35.62 5.74 21.77
CA ALA A 184 -34.92 5.56 23.04
C ALA A 184 -33.41 5.37 22.76
N GLU A 185 -32.54 5.91 23.61
CA GLU A 185 -31.11 5.70 23.49
C GLU A 185 -30.83 4.20 23.46
N THR A 186 -30.19 3.73 22.37
CA THR A 186 -29.79 2.33 22.22
C THR A 186 -28.39 2.13 22.76
N ASP A 187 -28.12 0.98 23.37
CA ASP A 187 -26.80 0.54 23.82
C ASP A 187 -26.30 -0.65 23.00
N SER A 188 -25.29 -1.35 23.46
CA SER A 188 -24.68 -2.49 22.76
C SER A 188 -25.69 -3.56 22.37
N ILE A 189 -25.42 -4.31 21.30
CA ILE A 189 -26.20 -5.53 20.99
C ILE A 189 -26.08 -6.51 22.15
N ILE A 190 -24.83 -6.84 22.55
CA ILE A 190 -24.55 -7.75 23.67
C ILE A 190 -23.81 -6.99 24.77
N LYS A 191 -24.31 -7.08 26.00
CA LYS A 191 -23.63 -6.62 27.22
C LYS A 191 -23.25 -7.80 28.10
N ALA A 192 -21.97 -7.89 28.47
CA ALA A 192 -21.47 -8.80 29.49
C ALA A 192 -20.59 -7.97 30.45
N ALA A 193 -21.07 -7.72 31.66
CA ALA A 193 -20.45 -6.79 32.60
C ALA A 193 -19.96 -7.44 33.91
N SER A 194 -20.14 -8.73 34.08
CA SER A 194 -19.83 -9.47 35.32
C SER A 194 -19.13 -10.81 35.06
N GLY A 195 -18.26 -10.86 34.04
CA GLY A 195 -17.69 -12.11 33.56
C GLY A 195 -18.60 -12.81 32.55
N GLY A 196 -18.37 -14.11 32.35
CA GLY A 196 -19.12 -14.96 31.40
C GLY A 196 -18.38 -15.16 30.07
N THR A 197 -18.97 -15.98 29.19
CA THR A 197 -18.36 -16.33 27.91
C THR A 197 -19.29 -16.05 26.73
N ILE A 198 -18.69 -15.55 25.64
CA ILE A 198 -19.38 -15.33 24.36
C ILE A 198 -18.61 -16.06 23.27
N GLU A 199 -19.28 -16.94 22.55
CA GLU A 199 -18.69 -17.63 21.40
C GLU A 199 -19.46 -17.32 20.13
N LEU A 200 -18.78 -16.76 19.13
CA LEU A 200 -19.33 -16.43 17.81
C LEU A 200 -18.82 -17.45 16.80
N LYS A 201 -19.71 -18.29 16.31
CA LYS A 201 -19.43 -19.33 15.31
C LYS A 201 -19.89 -18.90 13.91
N SER A 202 -19.59 -19.74 12.94
CA SER A 202 -19.96 -19.51 11.54
C SER A 202 -21.45 -19.13 11.40
N GLY A 203 -21.72 -18.10 10.60
CA GLY A 203 -23.08 -17.58 10.38
C GLY A 203 -23.64 -16.69 11.51
N ALA A 204 -22.90 -16.48 12.60
CA ALA A 204 -23.25 -15.47 13.61
C ALA A 204 -22.91 -14.06 13.11
N ILE A 205 -23.91 -13.17 13.03
CA ILE A 205 -23.74 -11.79 12.55
C ILE A 205 -24.32 -10.82 13.56
N LEU A 206 -23.53 -9.83 14.01
CA LEU A 206 -23.96 -8.71 14.84
C LEU A 206 -23.83 -7.43 14.03
N GLU A 207 -24.95 -6.77 13.72
CA GLU A 207 -24.90 -5.68 12.76
C GLU A 207 -25.84 -4.49 13.04
N ASN A 208 -25.53 -3.36 12.38
CA ASN A 208 -26.38 -2.17 12.20
C ASN A 208 -26.80 -1.44 13.49
N ASN A 209 -26.13 -1.67 14.60
CA ASN A 209 -26.47 -1.02 15.87
C ASN A 209 -25.88 0.40 15.95
N LYS A 210 -26.62 1.31 16.58
CA LYS A 210 -26.23 2.71 16.82
C LYS A 210 -26.27 3.02 18.31
N ALA A 211 -25.22 2.60 19.05
CA ALA A 211 -25.17 2.78 20.49
C ALA A 211 -24.88 4.23 20.90
N ALA A 212 -25.46 4.64 22.03
CA ALA A 212 -25.16 5.90 22.69
C ALA A 212 -23.96 5.82 23.65
N GLN A 213 -23.55 4.60 24.03
CA GLN A 213 -22.45 4.34 24.96
C GLN A 213 -21.43 3.35 24.35
N PHE A 214 -20.53 2.82 25.18
CA PHE A 214 -19.42 1.96 24.79
C PHE A 214 -19.82 0.65 24.10
N GLY A 215 -19.00 0.16 23.16
CA GLY A 215 -19.07 -1.17 22.58
C GLY A 215 -20.37 -1.44 21.79
N SER A 216 -20.54 -0.80 20.64
CA SER A 216 -21.82 -0.85 19.91
C SER A 216 -22.28 -2.27 19.53
N GLY A 217 -21.35 -3.13 19.06
CA GLY A 217 -21.65 -4.55 18.85
C GLY A 217 -21.63 -5.31 20.19
N ILE A 218 -20.49 -5.36 20.85
CA ILE A 218 -20.31 -6.07 22.14
C ILE A 218 -19.62 -5.17 23.16
N LEU A 219 -20.21 -5.07 24.35
CA LEU A 219 -19.57 -4.53 25.54
C LEU A 219 -19.21 -5.68 26.47
N ALA A 220 -17.92 -5.92 26.67
CA ALA A 220 -17.38 -6.99 27.51
C ALA A 220 -16.44 -6.43 28.56
N ILE A 221 -16.82 -6.46 29.84
CA ILE A 221 -16.02 -5.93 30.95
C ILE A 221 -15.98 -6.87 32.14
N ASN A 222 -14.94 -6.70 32.99
CA ASN A 222 -14.76 -7.43 34.24
C ASN A 222 -14.56 -8.96 34.06
N GLY A 223 -13.67 -9.36 33.15
CA GLY A 223 -13.24 -10.75 33.01
C GLY A 223 -14.12 -11.59 32.08
N VAL A 224 -14.77 -10.97 31.11
CA VAL A 224 -15.50 -11.67 30.04
C VAL A 224 -14.52 -12.32 29.08
N GLU A 225 -14.84 -13.52 28.62
CA GLU A 225 -14.11 -14.22 27.57
C GLU A 225 -14.90 -14.23 26.27
N ILE A 226 -14.32 -13.72 25.18
CA ILE A 226 -14.91 -13.79 23.84
C ILE A 226 -14.05 -14.67 22.93
N THR A 227 -14.70 -15.55 22.18
CA THR A 227 -14.08 -16.31 21.08
C THR A 227 -14.85 -16.06 19.79
N MET A 228 -14.13 -15.77 18.70
CA MET A 228 -14.72 -15.57 17.38
C MET A 228 -14.06 -16.51 16.37
N GLU A 229 -14.90 -17.29 15.68
CA GLU A 229 -14.48 -18.31 14.74
C GLU A 229 -14.75 -17.87 13.28
N ASP A 230 -14.23 -18.65 12.34
CA ASP A 230 -14.45 -18.40 10.92
C ASP A 230 -15.94 -18.33 10.55
N GLY A 231 -16.29 -17.36 9.69
CA GLY A 231 -17.64 -17.12 9.23
C GLY A 231 -18.52 -16.31 10.21
N ALA A 232 -18.00 -15.92 11.39
CA ALA A 232 -18.67 -14.95 12.26
C ALA A 232 -18.37 -13.50 11.81
N VAL A 233 -19.33 -12.59 11.97
CA VAL A 233 -19.22 -11.20 11.49
C VAL A 233 -19.73 -10.20 12.51
N ILE A 234 -19.00 -9.12 12.76
CA ILE A 234 -19.45 -7.94 13.52
C ILE A 234 -19.28 -6.72 12.62
N ARG A 235 -20.39 -6.15 12.14
CA ARG A 235 -20.28 -5.10 11.11
C ARG A 235 -21.29 -3.97 11.26
N ASN A 236 -20.91 -2.80 10.69
CA ASN A 236 -21.77 -1.61 10.56
C ASN A 236 -22.35 -1.12 11.89
N ASN A 237 -21.67 -1.38 13.00
CA ASN A 237 -22.07 -0.88 14.30
C ASN A 237 -21.43 0.48 14.57
N THR A 238 -22.20 1.46 15.02
CA THR A 238 -21.76 2.84 15.21
C THR A 238 -21.98 3.29 16.64
N ASN A 239 -20.96 3.90 17.24
CA ASN A 239 -21.08 4.58 18.50
C ASN A 239 -21.37 6.07 18.25
N ARG A 240 -22.50 6.62 18.78
CA ARG A 240 -22.94 7.99 18.48
C ARG A 240 -22.34 9.07 19.38
N ASN A 241 -22.01 8.76 20.62
CA ASN A 241 -21.62 9.75 21.65
C ASN A 241 -20.11 9.81 21.89
N TYR A 242 -19.30 9.54 20.84
CA TYR A 242 -17.86 9.75 20.89
C TYR A 242 -17.09 8.79 21.81
N GLU A 243 -17.67 7.66 22.09
CA GLU A 243 -17.12 6.64 22.96
C GLU A 243 -16.32 5.59 22.20
N LEU A 244 -15.84 4.57 22.87
CA LEU A 244 -14.90 3.57 22.37
C LEU A 244 -15.60 2.28 21.93
N GLY A 245 -14.99 1.57 20.94
CA GLY A 245 -15.43 0.26 20.50
C GLY A 245 -16.67 0.27 19.62
N GLY A 246 -16.50 0.51 18.32
CA GLY A 246 -17.62 0.41 17.37
C GLY A 246 -18.10 -1.04 17.22
N GLY A 247 -17.20 -1.98 16.96
CA GLY A 247 -17.50 -3.42 16.96
C GLY A 247 -17.52 -4.01 18.38
N ILE A 248 -16.37 -3.98 19.06
CA ILE A 248 -16.20 -4.58 20.40
C ILE A 248 -15.49 -3.60 21.33
N LEU A 249 -15.92 -3.54 22.58
CA LEU A 249 -15.13 -2.99 23.68
C LEU A 249 -14.81 -4.08 24.69
N LEU A 250 -13.51 -4.25 25.00
CA LEU A 250 -12.98 -5.11 26.07
C LEU A 250 -12.49 -4.23 27.20
N GLY A 251 -12.93 -4.49 28.44
CA GLY A 251 -12.52 -3.73 29.60
C GLY A 251 -12.24 -4.57 30.85
N ASN A 252 -11.36 -4.03 31.72
CA ASN A 252 -11.12 -4.53 33.09
C ASN A 252 -10.64 -6.00 33.18
N GLY A 253 -9.78 -6.45 32.27
CA GLY A 253 -9.22 -7.81 32.27
C GLY A 253 -10.06 -8.83 31.52
N SER A 254 -10.90 -8.39 30.60
CA SER A 254 -11.58 -9.27 29.63
C SER A 254 -10.60 -9.76 28.57
N THR A 255 -10.92 -10.90 27.94
CA THR A 255 -10.11 -11.49 26.89
C THR A 255 -10.91 -11.68 25.61
N PHE A 256 -10.26 -11.46 24.46
CA PHE A 256 -10.84 -11.76 23.16
C PHE A 256 -9.85 -12.58 22.31
N THR A 257 -10.27 -13.77 21.91
CA THR A 257 -9.54 -14.63 20.97
C THR A 257 -10.26 -14.63 19.64
N MET A 258 -9.62 -14.10 18.60
CA MET A 258 -10.12 -14.12 17.22
C MET A 258 -9.37 -15.18 16.43
N ASN A 259 -9.98 -16.33 16.23
CA ASN A 259 -9.43 -17.42 15.42
C ASN A 259 -9.75 -17.25 13.94
N GLY A 260 -10.82 -16.53 13.62
CA GLY A 260 -11.29 -16.26 12.28
C GLY A 260 -12.38 -15.19 12.27
N GLY A 261 -13.16 -15.09 11.20
CA GLY A 261 -14.28 -14.16 11.08
C GLY A 261 -13.87 -12.74 10.71
N GLU A 262 -14.84 -11.80 10.74
CA GLU A 262 -14.64 -10.43 10.26
C GLU A 262 -15.27 -9.38 11.17
N ILE A 263 -14.51 -8.33 11.50
CA ILE A 263 -14.97 -7.12 12.20
C ILE A 263 -14.83 -5.94 11.23
N SER A 264 -15.94 -5.47 10.62
CA SER A 264 -15.84 -4.54 9.50
C SER A 264 -16.90 -3.44 9.46
N GLY A 265 -16.54 -2.28 8.91
CA GLY A 265 -17.49 -1.17 8.72
C GLY A 265 -18.00 -0.55 10.02
N ASN A 266 -17.37 -0.85 11.15
CA ASN A 266 -17.79 -0.30 12.45
C ASN A 266 -17.16 1.09 12.68
N THR A 267 -17.82 1.95 13.44
CA THR A 267 -17.40 3.34 13.63
C THR A 267 -17.48 3.76 15.09
N ALA A 268 -16.41 4.39 15.61
CA ALA A 268 -16.35 4.96 16.96
C ALA A 268 -15.35 6.12 17.00
N ASN A 269 -15.22 6.80 18.15
CA ASN A 269 -14.16 7.79 18.35
C ASN A 269 -12.78 7.12 18.52
N GLY A 270 -12.73 5.95 19.17
CA GLY A 270 -11.53 5.13 19.32
C GLY A 270 -11.86 3.64 19.24
N GLY A 271 -11.04 2.87 18.50
CA GLY A 271 -11.32 1.47 18.24
C GLY A 271 -12.57 1.26 17.40
N GLY A 272 -12.60 1.82 16.18
CA GLY A 272 -13.75 1.60 15.28
C GLY A 272 -14.10 0.12 15.17
N GLY A 273 -13.09 -0.76 14.99
CA GLY A 273 -13.26 -2.20 15.10
C GLY A 273 -13.29 -2.68 16.55
N VAL A 274 -12.18 -2.56 17.28
CA VAL A 274 -12.02 -3.09 18.64
C VAL A 274 -11.32 -2.07 19.54
N ALA A 275 -11.85 -1.86 20.74
CA ALA A 275 -11.18 -1.13 21.83
C ALA A 275 -10.79 -2.09 22.95
N ILE A 276 -9.54 -2.05 23.38
CA ILE A 276 -8.94 -2.91 24.40
C ILE A 276 -8.49 -2.02 25.56
N ILE A 277 -9.20 -2.06 26.68
CA ILE A 277 -8.96 -1.20 27.86
C ILE A 277 -8.58 -2.06 29.06
N GLY A 278 -7.31 -2.08 29.44
CA GLY A 278 -6.80 -2.91 30.52
C GLY A 278 -7.16 -4.38 30.34
N SER A 279 -7.04 -4.90 29.13
CA SER A 279 -7.57 -6.20 28.67
C SER A 279 -6.64 -6.82 27.64
N THR A 280 -6.93 -8.04 27.20
CA THR A 280 -6.07 -8.79 26.27
C THR A 280 -6.85 -9.21 25.03
N MET A 281 -6.24 -9.02 23.86
CA MET A 281 -6.72 -9.61 22.61
C MET A 281 -5.62 -10.45 21.96
N VAL A 282 -6.00 -11.64 21.46
CA VAL A 282 -5.17 -12.51 20.64
C VAL A 282 -5.87 -12.72 19.30
N MET A 283 -5.21 -12.34 18.22
CA MET A 283 -5.69 -12.53 16.85
C MET A 283 -4.86 -13.63 16.17
N ASN A 284 -5.43 -14.80 16.01
CA ASN A 284 -4.83 -15.94 15.35
C ASN A 284 -5.17 -16.01 13.85
N GLY A 285 -6.28 -15.38 13.46
CA GLY A 285 -6.79 -15.33 12.09
C GLY A 285 -7.86 -14.26 11.93
N GLY A 286 -8.58 -14.30 10.82
CA GLY A 286 -9.68 -13.37 10.53
C GLY A 286 -9.24 -11.99 10.08
N LYS A 287 -10.19 -11.03 10.09
CA LYS A 287 -10.01 -9.72 9.48
C LYS A 287 -10.67 -8.60 10.29
N ILE A 288 -9.92 -7.53 10.54
CA ILE A 288 -10.44 -6.27 11.08
C ILE A 288 -10.29 -5.22 9.99
N SER A 289 -11.42 -4.86 9.31
CA SER A 289 -11.32 -4.12 8.06
C SER A 289 -12.35 -3.01 7.90
N ASN A 290 -11.95 -1.96 7.16
CA ASN A 290 -12.84 -0.87 6.77
C ASN A 290 -13.57 -0.22 7.96
N ASN A 291 -13.02 -0.33 9.17
CA ASN A 291 -13.55 0.38 10.33
C ASN A 291 -13.05 1.82 10.30
N SER A 292 -13.81 2.73 10.87
CA SER A 292 -13.50 4.15 10.81
C SER A 292 -13.60 4.85 12.15
N THR A 293 -12.92 5.99 12.24
CA THR A 293 -13.12 6.91 13.35
C THR A 293 -13.67 8.24 12.83
N TYR A 294 -14.45 8.92 13.66
CA TYR A 294 -14.95 10.26 13.37
C TYR A 294 -14.51 11.25 14.45
N LYS A 295 -14.52 12.53 14.11
CA LYS A 295 -14.12 13.59 15.02
C LYS A 295 -15.31 14.49 15.35
N THR A 296 -15.39 14.87 16.60
CA THR A 296 -16.23 15.98 17.06
C THR A 296 -15.39 17.15 17.53
N THR A 297 -16.02 18.31 17.62
CA THR A 297 -15.38 19.53 18.13
C THR A 297 -14.73 19.28 19.49
N GLY A 298 -13.38 19.34 19.54
CA GLY A 298 -12.61 19.28 20.77
C GLY A 298 -12.06 17.92 21.18
N GLN A 299 -12.30 16.85 20.42
CA GLN A 299 -11.73 15.53 20.73
C GLN A 299 -10.92 14.96 19.56
N GLY A 300 -9.86 14.16 19.81
CA GLY A 300 -9.12 13.44 18.81
C GLY A 300 -9.84 12.16 18.36
N SER A 301 -9.40 11.58 17.25
CA SER A 301 -9.96 10.32 16.73
C SER A 301 -8.82 9.27 16.61
N TYR A 302 -9.05 8.07 17.18
CA TYR A 302 -7.97 7.18 17.57
C TYR A 302 -8.18 5.72 17.19
N GLY A 303 -7.19 5.09 16.50
CA GLY A 303 -7.15 3.65 16.28
C GLY A 303 -8.38 3.10 15.55
N ALA A 304 -8.47 3.30 14.23
CA ALA A 304 -9.69 2.90 13.52
C ALA A 304 -9.90 1.38 13.51
N GLY A 305 -8.84 0.59 13.32
CA GLY A 305 -8.92 -0.86 13.47
C GLY A 305 -8.97 -1.27 14.94
N VAL A 306 -7.91 -0.98 15.69
CA VAL A 306 -7.72 -1.38 17.08
C VAL A 306 -7.19 -0.22 17.92
N TYR A 307 -7.82 0.03 19.05
CA TYR A 307 -7.36 0.97 20.08
C TYR A 307 -6.96 0.22 21.33
N VAL A 308 -5.77 0.46 21.86
CA VAL A 308 -5.24 -0.23 23.05
C VAL A 308 -4.85 0.79 24.11
N ALA A 309 -5.45 0.71 25.29
CA ALA A 309 -5.17 1.58 26.43
C ALA A 309 -5.19 0.81 27.74
N ASP A 310 -4.48 1.35 28.72
CA ASP A 310 -4.45 0.83 30.10
C ASP A 310 -5.67 1.27 30.90
N TYR A 311 -6.34 2.34 30.47
CA TYR A 311 -7.46 2.99 31.15
C TYR A 311 -8.29 3.81 30.18
N ALA A 312 -9.57 3.99 30.48
CA ALA A 312 -10.44 4.96 29.82
C ALA A 312 -11.27 5.74 30.83
N ASN A 313 -11.47 7.02 30.56
CA ASN A 313 -12.32 7.88 31.39
C ASN A 313 -13.75 7.77 30.87
N ALA A 314 -14.65 7.13 31.62
CA ALA A 314 -16.06 7.08 31.29
C ALA A 314 -16.73 8.42 31.63
N SER A 315 -17.28 9.10 30.63
CA SER A 315 -18.02 10.36 30.84
C SER A 315 -19.51 10.09 31.13
N GLY A 316 -19.82 9.44 32.20
CA GLY A 316 -21.22 9.25 32.68
C GLY A 316 -21.68 7.80 32.62
N GLY A 317 -22.04 7.23 33.75
CA GLY A 317 -22.62 5.91 33.87
C GLY A 317 -21.88 4.99 34.82
N ASP A 318 -22.40 3.79 34.98
CA ASP A 318 -21.96 2.78 35.96
C ASP A 318 -20.66 2.03 35.58
N ILE A 319 -20.03 2.39 34.44
CA ILE A 319 -18.83 1.70 33.95
C ILE A 319 -17.58 2.41 34.48
N LEU A 320 -16.89 1.73 35.39
CA LEU A 320 -15.62 2.19 35.93
C LEU A 320 -14.48 1.33 35.36
N PHE A 321 -13.67 1.91 34.46
CA PHE A 321 -12.42 1.30 34.05
C PHE A 321 -11.38 1.49 35.14
N LYS A 322 -10.62 0.39 35.42
CA LYS A 322 -9.51 0.41 36.36
C LYS A 322 -8.21 0.33 35.58
N PRO A 323 -7.15 1.08 35.96
CA PRO A 323 -5.85 0.94 35.34
C PRO A 323 -5.36 -0.50 35.43
N LYS A 324 -5.07 -1.10 34.28
CA LYS A 324 -4.53 -2.45 34.15
C LYS A 324 -3.65 -2.52 32.89
N PRO A 325 -2.63 -3.40 32.86
CA PRO A 325 -1.92 -3.69 31.64
C PRO A 325 -2.86 -4.15 30.52
N ALA A 326 -2.54 -3.73 29.29
CA ALA A 326 -3.28 -4.15 28.10
C ALA A 326 -2.36 -4.81 27.08
N SER A 327 -2.87 -5.76 26.31
CA SER A 327 -2.07 -6.41 25.28
C SER A 327 -2.88 -6.75 24.04
N PHE A 328 -2.19 -6.63 22.90
CA PHE A 328 -2.65 -7.14 21.62
C PHE A 328 -1.56 -8.01 20.99
N GLU A 329 -1.88 -9.26 20.73
CA GLU A 329 -1.01 -10.21 20.09
C GLU A 329 -1.60 -10.65 18.75
N MET A 330 -0.90 -10.36 17.66
CA MET A 330 -1.29 -10.73 16.30
C MET A 330 -0.42 -11.89 15.80
N ASN A 331 -0.95 -13.09 15.86
CA ASN A 331 -0.30 -14.31 15.38
C ASN A 331 -0.62 -14.61 13.92
N GLY A 332 -1.71 -14.04 13.41
CA GLY A 332 -2.18 -14.18 12.05
C GLY A 332 -3.32 -13.20 11.76
N GLY A 333 -3.91 -13.32 10.58
CA GLY A 333 -5.02 -12.46 10.15
C GLY A 333 -4.59 -11.11 9.60
N LYS A 334 -5.58 -10.25 9.33
CA LYS A 334 -5.36 -8.96 8.66
C LYS A 334 -6.07 -7.80 9.37
N ILE A 335 -5.36 -6.67 9.51
CA ILE A 335 -5.93 -5.37 9.88
C ILE A 335 -5.76 -4.46 8.67
N THR A 336 -6.84 -4.20 7.92
CA THR A 336 -6.71 -3.61 6.58
C THR A 336 -7.82 -2.61 6.24
N GLY A 337 -7.49 -1.57 5.48
CA GLY A 337 -8.47 -0.61 4.97
C GLY A 337 -9.14 0.26 6.04
N ASN A 338 -8.64 0.26 7.29
CA ASN A 338 -9.24 1.05 8.37
C ASN A 338 -8.80 2.53 8.24
N LYS A 339 -9.72 3.46 8.54
CA LYS A 339 -9.53 4.88 8.29
C LYS A 339 -9.70 5.72 9.55
N ALA A 340 -8.59 6.26 10.07
CA ALA A 340 -8.58 7.20 11.18
C ALA A 340 -8.39 8.64 10.69
N LEU A 341 -8.88 9.63 11.47
CA LEU A 341 -8.62 11.03 11.19
C LEU A 341 -7.24 11.45 11.71
N ASP A 342 -6.95 11.18 13.00
CA ASP A 342 -5.78 11.78 13.64
C ASP A 342 -4.63 10.79 13.86
N TYR A 343 -4.88 9.59 14.45
CA TYR A 343 -3.79 8.66 14.77
C TYR A 343 -4.18 7.19 14.65
N GLY A 344 -3.24 6.35 14.17
CA GLY A 344 -3.35 4.91 14.16
C GLY A 344 -4.47 4.38 13.26
N GLY A 345 -4.25 4.37 11.95
CA GLY A 345 -5.23 3.80 11.00
C GLY A 345 -5.52 2.33 11.31
N GLY A 346 -4.47 1.51 11.45
CA GLY A 346 -4.60 0.12 11.90
C GLY A 346 -4.70 0.02 13.42
N ILE A 347 -3.65 0.41 14.15
CA ILE A 347 -3.54 0.27 15.61
C ILE A 347 -3.08 1.58 16.24
N LEU A 348 -3.69 1.93 17.36
CA LEU A 348 -3.18 2.98 18.25
C LEU A 348 -2.95 2.42 19.66
N THR A 349 -1.82 2.79 20.30
CA THR A 349 -1.63 2.59 21.74
C THR A 349 -1.65 3.92 22.47
N PHE A 350 -2.36 3.99 23.59
CA PHE A 350 -2.44 5.20 24.39
C PHE A 350 -2.49 4.90 25.89
N PRO A 351 -1.34 4.75 26.56
CA PRO A 351 -1.28 4.55 28.02
C PRO A 351 -1.66 5.84 28.74
N GLN A 352 -2.75 5.81 29.52
CA GLN A 352 -3.28 6.98 30.24
C GLN A 352 -2.85 7.04 31.71
N GLN A 353 -2.61 5.90 32.35
CA GLN A 353 -2.28 5.80 33.78
C GLN A 353 -0.88 5.23 34.01
N GLY A 354 -0.14 4.92 32.96
CA GLY A 354 1.25 4.45 33.04
C GLY A 354 1.40 2.95 33.25
N GLU A 355 0.32 2.16 33.07
CA GLU A 355 0.42 0.71 33.05
C GLU A 355 0.96 0.21 31.69
N LYS A 356 1.57 -0.97 31.69
CA LYS A 356 2.22 -1.52 30.50
C LYS A 356 1.22 -1.87 29.40
N ILE A 357 1.52 -1.42 28.17
CA ILE A 357 0.87 -1.90 26.95
C ILE A 357 1.85 -2.71 26.13
N THR A 358 1.45 -3.89 25.68
CA THR A 358 2.28 -4.77 24.84
C THR A 358 1.59 -5.07 23.52
N ILE A 359 2.29 -4.79 22.43
CA ILE A 359 1.84 -5.09 21.07
C ILE A 359 2.86 -6.01 20.40
N ASN A 360 2.43 -7.20 19.99
CA ASN A 360 3.26 -8.16 19.27
C ASN A 360 2.66 -8.42 17.88
N ILE A 361 3.40 -8.10 16.83
CA ILE A 361 3.06 -8.42 15.44
C ILE A 361 3.95 -9.58 14.99
N ASN A 362 3.39 -10.77 14.93
CA ASN A 362 4.08 -12.01 14.64
C ASN A 362 4.02 -12.39 13.15
N LYS A 363 4.72 -13.45 12.75
CA LYS A 363 5.06 -13.78 11.36
C LYS A 363 3.90 -13.79 10.36
N ASN A 364 2.70 -14.17 10.76
CA ASN A 364 1.54 -14.29 9.86
C ASN A 364 0.57 -13.11 9.98
N GLY A 365 0.92 -12.09 10.79
CA GLY A 365 0.10 -10.89 10.93
C GLY A 365 0.35 -9.90 9.78
N GLU A 366 -0.71 -9.33 9.22
CA GLU A 366 -0.64 -8.30 8.18
C GLU A 366 -1.43 -7.06 8.59
N ILE A 367 -0.77 -5.89 8.55
CA ILE A 367 -1.40 -4.57 8.75
C ILE A 367 -1.21 -3.79 7.45
N SER A 368 -2.29 -3.64 6.67
CA SER A 368 -2.18 -3.13 5.30
C SER A 368 -3.26 -2.12 4.94
N GLU A 369 -2.93 -1.20 4.03
CA GLU A 369 -3.90 -0.27 3.41
C GLU A 369 -4.68 0.61 4.40
N ASN A 370 -4.20 0.73 5.65
CA ASN A 370 -4.82 1.59 6.64
C ASN A 370 -4.41 3.05 6.41
N GLN A 371 -5.33 3.97 6.67
CA GLN A 371 -5.15 5.38 6.34
C GLN A 371 -5.36 6.29 7.55
N VAL A 372 -4.50 7.30 7.69
CA VAL A 372 -4.70 8.45 8.58
C VAL A 372 -4.75 9.73 7.75
N THR A 373 -5.91 10.40 7.74
CA THR A 373 -6.17 11.49 6.78
C THR A 373 -5.65 12.86 7.20
N LYS A 374 -5.49 13.12 8.51
CA LYS A 374 -5.02 14.43 9.03
C LYS A 374 -3.77 14.34 9.90
N GLY A 375 -3.41 13.16 10.37
CA GLY A 375 -2.37 12.96 11.38
C GLY A 375 -1.34 11.91 11.01
N SER A 376 -1.04 10.98 11.95
CA SER A 376 0.17 10.15 11.92
C SER A 376 -0.09 8.68 12.27
N GLY A 377 0.80 7.77 11.81
CA GLY A 377 0.75 6.34 12.10
C GLY A 377 -0.26 5.57 11.25
N GLY A 378 0.00 5.45 9.94
CA GLY A 378 -0.90 4.76 9.02
C GLY A 378 -1.22 3.33 9.47
N ALA A 379 -0.20 2.50 9.71
CA ALA A 379 -0.40 1.18 10.31
C ALA A 379 -0.52 1.27 11.83
N ILE A 380 0.52 1.79 12.51
CA ILE A 380 0.61 1.80 13.98
C ILE A 380 1.03 3.18 14.47
N ALA A 381 0.33 3.71 15.48
CA ALA A 381 0.78 4.84 16.27
C ALA A 381 1.00 4.39 17.73
N ALA A 382 2.22 4.56 18.25
CA ALA A 382 2.58 4.16 19.59
C ALA A 382 3.01 5.38 20.42
N PHE A 383 2.35 5.58 21.55
CA PHE A 383 2.54 6.70 22.46
C PHE A 383 3.12 6.27 23.79
N PHE A 384 4.09 7.05 24.29
CA PHE A 384 4.71 6.99 25.62
C PHE A 384 5.52 5.72 25.96
N GLY A 385 6.48 5.86 26.88
CA GLY A 385 7.54 4.89 27.17
C GLY A 385 7.11 3.56 27.79
N VAL A 386 5.87 3.45 28.27
CA VAL A 386 5.33 2.18 28.81
C VAL A 386 4.76 1.25 27.72
N THR A 387 4.69 1.73 26.47
CA THR A 387 4.32 0.89 25.34
C THR A 387 5.52 0.05 24.89
N GLU A 388 5.32 -1.26 24.82
CA GLU A 388 6.24 -2.21 24.21
C GLU A 388 5.68 -2.67 22.86
N LEU A 389 6.35 -2.28 21.78
CA LEU A 389 5.96 -2.66 20.42
C LEU A 389 7.02 -3.58 19.81
N ASN A 390 6.63 -4.79 19.46
CA ASN A 390 7.49 -5.81 18.87
C ASN A 390 6.96 -6.21 17.49
N VAL A 391 7.71 -5.90 16.43
CA VAL A 391 7.49 -6.41 15.08
C VAL A 391 8.41 -7.63 14.89
N ASN A 392 7.88 -8.82 15.15
CA ASN A 392 8.64 -10.06 15.20
C ASN A 392 8.70 -10.82 13.86
N GLY A 393 7.87 -10.44 12.89
CA GLY A 393 7.85 -11.13 11.60
C GLY A 393 6.63 -10.86 10.71
N GLY A 394 5.72 -10.00 11.12
CA GLY A 394 4.55 -9.61 10.33
C GLY A 394 4.87 -8.61 9.21
N THR A 395 3.85 -8.25 8.45
CA THR A 395 3.96 -7.29 7.34
C THR A 395 3.14 -6.03 7.63
N LEU A 396 3.77 -4.86 7.53
CA LEU A 396 3.14 -3.55 7.60
C LEU A 396 3.30 -2.89 6.23
N THR A 397 2.25 -2.91 5.39
CA THR A 397 2.42 -2.52 3.98
C THR A 397 1.29 -1.63 3.46
N LYS A 398 1.61 -0.73 2.53
CA LYS A 398 0.63 0.15 1.86
C LYS A 398 -0.20 1.03 2.79
N ASN A 399 0.26 1.26 4.02
CA ASN A 399 -0.42 2.16 4.94
C ASN A 399 -0.01 3.61 4.66
N SER A 400 -0.89 4.56 4.97
CA SER A 400 -0.62 5.97 4.69
C SER A 400 -1.01 6.87 5.84
N ALA A 401 -0.20 7.92 6.04
CA ALA A 401 -0.47 9.00 6.97
C ALA A 401 -0.16 10.36 6.32
N LYS A 402 -0.97 11.37 6.57
CA LYS A 402 -0.74 12.70 6.00
C LYS A 402 0.57 13.30 6.49
N ASN A 403 0.88 13.17 7.78
CA ASN A 403 2.03 13.84 8.39
C ASN A 403 3.21 12.88 8.60
N TYR A 404 3.14 11.98 9.59
CA TYR A 404 4.30 11.23 10.09
C TYR A 404 4.02 9.73 10.18
N GLY A 405 5.03 8.91 9.82
CA GLY A 405 5.00 7.47 10.02
C GLY A 405 3.90 6.77 9.21
N GLY A 406 4.11 6.58 7.90
CA GLY A 406 3.16 5.83 7.07
C GLY A 406 2.96 4.40 7.58
N GLY A 407 4.05 3.70 7.93
CA GLY A 407 4.00 2.44 8.65
C GLY A 407 3.83 2.66 10.14
N VAL A 408 4.85 3.18 10.84
CA VAL A 408 4.89 3.31 12.29
C VAL A 408 5.20 4.74 12.70
N PHE A 409 4.40 5.28 13.62
CA PHE A 409 4.62 6.56 14.28
C PHE A 409 4.89 6.34 15.77
N LEU A 410 6.01 6.85 16.28
CA LEU A 410 6.41 6.73 17.69
C LEU A 410 6.49 8.11 18.34
N TYR A 411 5.72 8.31 19.40
CA TYR A 411 5.72 9.52 20.19
C TYR A 411 6.09 9.21 21.65
N ASP A 412 7.27 9.65 22.06
CA ASP A 412 7.83 9.39 23.40
C ASP A 412 7.87 7.89 23.77
N ALA A 413 7.94 7.01 22.76
CA ALA A 413 7.98 5.56 22.90
C ALA A 413 9.43 5.07 22.73
N THR A 414 9.94 4.32 23.70
CA THR A 414 11.35 3.88 23.72
C THR A 414 11.55 2.37 23.67
N ASN A 415 10.50 1.57 23.90
CA ASN A 415 10.56 0.10 23.93
C ASN A 415 10.02 -0.51 22.61
N VAL A 416 10.65 -0.15 21.50
CA VAL A 416 10.24 -0.60 20.17
C VAL A 416 11.32 -1.48 19.56
N THR A 417 10.94 -2.69 19.12
CA THR A 417 11.86 -3.65 18.52
C THR A 417 11.31 -4.15 17.19
N ILE A 418 12.13 -4.09 16.15
CA ILE A 418 11.90 -4.71 14.85
C ILE A 418 12.90 -5.86 14.72
N SER A 419 12.48 -7.08 15.05
CA SER A 419 13.34 -8.27 14.99
C SER A 419 13.15 -9.10 13.73
N GLY A 420 12.07 -8.82 12.98
CA GLY A 420 11.74 -9.51 11.72
C GLY A 420 10.61 -8.80 10.96
N GLY A 421 10.12 -9.44 9.91
CA GLY A 421 9.02 -8.93 9.09
C GLY A 421 9.42 -7.84 8.09
N THR A 422 8.40 -7.22 7.51
CA THR A 422 8.59 -6.22 6.44
C THR A 422 7.73 -4.99 6.71
N ILE A 423 8.34 -3.80 6.64
CA ILE A 423 7.65 -2.50 6.66
C ILE A 423 7.85 -1.90 5.25
N SER A 424 6.81 -1.96 4.40
CA SER A 424 6.99 -1.64 2.98
C SER A 424 5.84 -0.85 2.37
N GLU A 425 6.13 -0.12 1.29
CA GLU A 425 5.15 0.62 0.49
C GLU A 425 4.28 1.61 1.30
N ASN A 426 4.71 1.97 2.52
CA ASN A 426 4.00 2.92 3.36
C ASN A 426 4.37 4.36 2.95
N LYS A 427 3.44 5.31 3.17
CA LYS A 427 3.57 6.69 2.71
C LYS A 427 3.27 7.69 3.81
N ALA A 428 4.11 8.74 3.91
CA ALA A 428 3.90 9.88 4.80
C ALA A 428 4.66 11.11 4.30
N SER A 429 4.43 12.28 4.91
CA SER A 429 5.28 13.44 4.66
C SER A 429 6.70 13.21 5.20
N GLN A 430 6.84 12.61 6.40
CA GLN A 430 8.11 12.25 7.01
C GLN A 430 8.04 10.85 7.63
N GLY A 431 9.12 10.06 7.49
CA GLY A 431 9.17 8.68 7.97
C GLY A 431 8.19 7.77 7.25
N GLY A 432 8.37 7.55 5.94
CA GLY A 432 7.47 6.70 5.16
C GLY A 432 7.26 5.33 5.80
N GLY A 433 8.35 4.64 6.18
CA GLY A 433 8.30 3.42 6.97
C GLY A 433 8.07 3.71 8.45
N VAL A 434 9.02 4.38 9.11
CA VAL A 434 9.03 4.63 10.56
C VAL A 434 9.35 6.09 10.86
N TYR A 435 8.57 6.72 11.71
CA TYR A 435 8.84 8.03 12.26
C TYR A 435 9.04 7.94 13.78
N LEU A 436 10.16 8.46 14.26
CA LEU A 436 10.48 8.58 15.69
C LEU A 436 10.45 10.04 16.11
N TRP A 437 9.62 10.37 17.08
CA TRP A 437 9.70 11.66 17.76
C TRP A 437 11.09 11.83 18.43
N PRO A 438 11.63 13.04 18.61
CA PRO A 438 13.01 13.23 19.12
C PRO A 438 13.35 12.47 20.41
N THR A 439 12.38 12.27 21.29
CA THR A 439 12.52 11.51 22.56
C THR A 439 12.31 10.01 22.40
N SER A 440 11.87 9.55 21.22
CA SER A 440 11.59 8.13 20.95
C SER A 440 12.85 7.36 20.56
N ALA A 441 12.84 6.06 20.84
CA ALA A 441 13.88 5.14 20.43
C ALA A 441 13.30 3.84 19.84
N ALA A 442 14.00 3.28 18.85
CA ALA A 442 13.65 1.98 18.27
C ALA A 442 14.91 1.18 17.92
N ASN A 443 14.80 -0.15 18.04
CA ASN A 443 15.87 -1.10 17.74
C ASN A 443 15.46 -1.99 16.58
N GLN A 444 16.25 -2.02 15.50
CA GLN A 444 16.13 -3.01 14.44
C GLN A 444 17.25 -4.06 14.58
N THR A 445 16.87 -5.29 14.80
CA THR A 445 17.79 -6.44 14.86
C THR A 445 17.60 -7.41 13.71
N GLY A 446 16.55 -7.22 12.90
CA GLY A 446 16.22 -8.03 11.73
C GLY A 446 15.17 -7.37 10.85
N GLY A 447 14.57 -8.12 9.93
CA GLY A 447 13.52 -7.65 9.03
C GLY A 447 13.98 -6.64 7.98
N SER A 448 13.03 -6.11 7.22
CA SER A 448 13.30 -5.11 6.17
C SER A 448 12.38 -3.88 6.28
N ILE A 449 12.94 -2.69 5.95
CA ILE A 449 12.22 -1.43 5.75
C ILE A 449 12.47 -1.01 4.31
N GLU A 450 11.49 -1.17 3.43
CA GLU A 450 11.71 -1.07 1.99
C GLU A 450 10.54 -0.45 1.23
N ASN A 451 10.83 0.17 0.07
CA ASN A 451 9.82 0.75 -0.83
C ASN A 451 8.88 1.79 -0.17
N ASN A 452 9.24 2.34 0.99
CA ASN A 452 8.44 3.37 1.64
C ASN A 452 8.74 4.75 1.03
N VAL A 453 7.78 5.67 1.10
CA VAL A 453 7.87 7.00 0.45
C VAL A 453 7.65 8.12 1.45
N ALA A 454 8.58 9.09 1.46
CA ALA A 454 8.46 10.33 2.22
C ALA A 454 9.38 11.44 1.68
N ASN A 455 9.08 12.70 1.98
CA ASN A 455 9.98 13.82 1.68
C ASN A 455 11.26 13.80 2.52
N ALA A 456 11.18 13.23 3.74
CA ALA A 456 12.33 13.03 4.62
C ALA A 456 12.23 11.70 5.36
N GLY A 457 13.33 10.93 5.37
CA GLY A 457 13.36 9.60 5.98
C GLY A 457 12.39 8.63 5.28
N GLY A 458 12.61 8.34 4.00
CA GLY A 458 11.76 7.38 3.27
C GLY A 458 11.60 6.09 4.05
N GLY A 459 12.70 5.50 4.54
CA GLY A 459 12.68 4.37 5.45
C GLY A 459 12.39 4.80 6.89
N VAL A 460 13.29 5.58 7.50
CA VAL A 460 13.26 5.96 8.93
C VAL A 460 13.54 7.44 9.09
N TYR A 461 12.80 8.11 9.96
CA TYR A 461 12.99 9.52 10.33
C TYR A 461 13.06 9.72 11.82
N GLY A 462 14.03 10.52 12.27
CA GLY A 462 14.05 11.17 13.60
C GLY A 462 14.64 10.31 14.73
N GLY A 463 14.32 10.66 15.95
CA GLY A 463 14.62 9.95 17.19
C GLY A 463 15.99 9.30 17.37
N THR A 464 16.08 8.35 18.31
CA THR A 464 17.25 7.45 18.44
C THR A 464 16.93 6.11 17.75
N TYR A 465 17.62 5.83 16.66
CA TYR A 465 17.46 4.58 15.92
C TYR A 465 18.72 3.72 16.02
N THR A 466 18.56 2.50 16.49
CA THR A 466 19.67 1.53 16.64
C THR A 466 19.42 0.36 15.69
N MET A 467 20.37 0.12 14.77
CA MET A 467 20.29 -0.95 13.80
C MET A 467 21.50 -1.88 13.94
N THR A 468 21.29 -3.12 14.35
CA THR A 468 22.34 -4.15 14.50
C THR A 468 22.14 -5.34 13.56
N GLY A 469 21.03 -5.37 12.82
CA GLY A 469 20.70 -6.35 11.79
C GLY A 469 19.54 -5.85 10.97
N GLY A 470 19.10 -6.65 9.99
CA GLY A 470 18.05 -6.26 9.05
C GLY A 470 18.53 -5.35 7.92
N VAL A 471 17.61 -4.94 7.07
CA VAL A 471 17.91 -4.20 5.83
C VAL A 471 17.03 -2.96 5.69
N ILE A 472 17.60 -1.84 5.27
CA ILE A 472 16.89 -0.65 4.77
C ILE A 472 17.24 -0.50 3.29
N LYS A 473 16.24 -0.59 2.40
CA LYS A 473 16.48 -0.56 0.95
C LYS A 473 15.28 -0.03 0.15
N ASP A 474 15.56 0.42 -1.06
CA ASP A 474 14.56 0.79 -2.07
C ASP A 474 13.52 1.84 -1.64
N ASN A 475 13.76 2.55 -0.52
CA ASN A 475 12.85 3.61 -0.10
C ASN A 475 12.97 4.82 -1.04
N ASN A 476 11.85 5.50 -1.31
CA ASN A 476 11.70 6.55 -2.31
C ASN A 476 12.01 6.10 -3.77
N ASN A 477 12.22 4.82 -4.02
CA ASN A 477 12.59 4.32 -5.35
C ASN A 477 11.47 4.48 -6.40
N SER A 478 10.21 4.60 -5.95
CA SER A 478 9.07 4.91 -6.82
C SER A 478 8.98 6.37 -7.27
N LEU A 479 9.78 7.27 -6.68
CA LEU A 479 9.87 8.67 -7.08
C LEU A 479 10.79 8.82 -8.30
N THR A 480 10.55 9.84 -9.12
CA THR A 480 11.48 10.22 -10.19
C THR A 480 12.82 10.66 -9.60
N GLU A 481 13.89 10.58 -10.38
CA GLU A 481 15.22 11.04 -9.94
C GLU A 481 15.21 12.52 -9.51
N GLU A 482 14.45 13.37 -10.22
CA GLU A 482 14.30 14.78 -9.88
C GLU A 482 13.62 14.97 -8.52
N ALA A 483 12.51 14.26 -8.26
CA ALA A 483 11.83 14.30 -6.97
C ALA A 483 12.74 13.76 -5.84
N ARG A 484 13.50 12.67 -6.09
CA ARG A 484 14.45 12.13 -5.12
C ARG A 484 15.60 13.08 -4.78
N ARG A 485 15.99 13.98 -5.69
CA ARG A 485 17.04 15.00 -5.40
C ARG A 485 16.63 15.96 -4.28
N SER A 486 15.33 16.20 -4.12
CA SER A 486 14.78 17.05 -3.06
C SER A 486 14.50 16.33 -1.76
N THR A 487 14.49 14.97 -1.74
CA THR A 487 14.26 14.21 -0.51
C THR A 487 15.47 14.22 0.43
N ARG A 488 15.21 14.19 1.74
CA ARG A 488 16.24 14.17 2.78
C ARG A 488 16.30 12.78 3.43
N GLY A 489 17.31 11.96 3.05
CA GLY A 489 17.48 10.59 3.55
C GLY A 489 16.45 9.62 2.99
N ASP A 490 16.72 9.03 1.84
CA ASP A 490 15.83 7.99 1.32
C ASP A 490 15.78 6.78 2.26
N GLY A 491 16.93 6.41 2.85
CA GLY A 491 16.98 5.38 3.88
C GLY A 491 16.66 5.91 5.26
N VAL A 492 17.52 6.80 5.78
CA VAL A 492 17.44 7.28 7.17
C VAL A 492 17.65 8.80 7.23
N TYR A 493 16.75 9.49 7.91
CA TYR A 493 16.98 10.87 8.36
C TYR A 493 17.37 10.86 9.84
N VAL A 494 18.57 11.29 10.17
CA VAL A 494 19.08 11.27 11.56
C VAL A 494 18.62 12.54 12.29
N GLY A 495 17.62 12.40 13.14
CA GLY A 495 17.10 13.49 13.96
C GLY A 495 17.84 13.64 15.29
N THR A 496 17.99 12.54 16.05
CA THR A 496 18.69 12.54 17.35
C THR A 496 19.97 11.72 17.28
N ALA A 497 19.88 10.41 17.05
CA ALA A 497 21.05 9.54 16.92
C ALA A 497 20.75 8.34 16.02
N PHE A 498 21.74 7.95 15.24
CA PHE A 498 21.70 6.70 14.48
C PHE A 498 22.87 5.80 14.91
N ASN A 499 22.55 4.71 15.59
CA ASN A 499 23.51 3.71 16.07
C ASN A 499 23.53 2.53 15.10
N LEU A 500 24.71 2.15 14.62
CA LEU A 500 24.91 1.12 13.60
C LEU A 500 25.85 0.05 14.12
N GLY A 501 25.58 -1.21 13.84
CA GLY A 501 26.45 -2.31 14.23
C GLY A 501 26.04 -3.65 13.62
N GLY A 502 26.79 -4.71 13.90
CA GLY A 502 26.48 -6.06 13.48
C GLY A 502 26.37 -6.22 11.95
N ALA A 503 25.35 -6.94 11.50
CA ALA A 503 25.08 -7.23 10.10
C ALA A 503 23.99 -6.32 9.48
N ALA A 504 23.78 -5.13 10.04
CA ALA A 504 22.82 -4.14 9.53
C ALA A 504 23.19 -3.72 8.09
N GLU A 505 22.24 -3.72 7.17
CA GLU A 505 22.48 -3.35 5.77
C GLU A 505 21.63 -2.13 5.37
N ILE A 506 22.30 -1.10 4.80
CA ILE A 506 21.63 0.00 4.09
C ILE A 506 22.07 -0.09 2.64
N SER A 507 21.12 -0.31 1.71
CA SER A 507 21.45 -0.49 0.31
C SER A 507 21.96 0.78 -0.34
N THR A 508 22.74 0.63 -1.40
CA THR A 508 23.40 1.76 -2.11
C THR A 508 22.45 2.73 -2.78
N ASN A 509 21.19 2.40 -2.94
CA ASN A 509 20.15 3.31 -3.44
C ASN A 509 19.43 4.07 -2.31
N ASN A 510 19.85 3.88 -1.06
CA ASN A 510 19.32 4.60 0.11
C ASN A 510 20.47 5.35 0.80
N ASP A 511 20.25 6.63 1.08
CA ASP A 511 21.21 7.45 1.80
C ASP A 511 20.82 7.68 3.27
N VAL A 512 21.81 8.01 4.07
CA VAL A 512 21.66 8.48 5.44
C VAL A 512 21.85 9.99 5.45
N TYR A 513 20.80 10.72 5.81
CA TYR A 513 20.84 12.18 5.88
C TYR A 513 21.21 12.67 7.28
N LEU A 514 22.23 13.51 7.34
CA LEU A 514 22.72 14.16 8.56
C LEU A 514 22.41 15.66 8.46
N GLU A 515 21.44 16.13 9.24
CA GLU A 515 21.11 17.54 9.31
C GLU A 515 22.27 18.31 9.96
N LYS A 516 22.85 19.27 9.24
CA LYS A 516 23.99 20.12 9.67
C LYS A 516 25.07 19.30 10.37
N GLY A 517 25.78 18.42 9.66
CA GLY A 517 26.80 17.52 10.21
C GLY A 517 27.47 18.06 11.49
N ALA A 518 27.54 17.24 12.54
CA ALA A 518 27.97 17.68 13.85
C ALA A 518 29.38 18.30 13.83
N ARG A 519 29.51 19.60 14.15
CA ARG A 519 30.81 20.23 14.31
C ARG A 519 31.51 19.79 15.58
N GLU A 520 30.73 19.37 16.60
CA GLU A 520 31.23 18.86 17.86
C GLU A 520 30.43 17.61 18.30
N ALA A 521 31.11 16.67 18.98
CA ALA A 521 30.56 15.40 19.43
C ALA A 521 29.33 15.49 20.39
N LYS A 522 28.98 16.69 20.82
CA LYS A 522 27.83 16.95 21.70
C LYS A 522 26.49 17.06 21.01
N GLU A 523 26.46 17.22 19.69
CA GLU A 523 25.22 17.47 18.94
C GLU A 523 24.54 16.21 18.42
N GLY A 524 25.20 15.03 18.49
CA GLY A 524 24.57 13.71 18.27
C GLY A 524 24.09 13.37 16.84
N ARG A 525 24.24 14.27 15.87
CA ARG A 525 23.76 14.10 14.49
C ARG A 525 24.83 13.46 13.58
N TYR A 526 25.27 12.28 13.95
CA TYR A 526 26.26 11.50 13.20
C TYR A 526 25.89 10.01 13.31
N ILE A 527 26.46 9.19 12.43
CA ILE A 527 26.35 7.75 12.52
C ILE A 527 27.31 7.26 13.61
N ASN A 528 26.79 6.54 14.58
CA ASN A 528 27.56 6.01 15.69
C ASN A 528 27.72 4.50 15.53
N VAL A 529 28.89 4.01 15.13
CA VAL A 529 29.18 2.57 15.01
C VAL A 529 29.50 2.04 16.40
N ILE A 530 28.57 1.24 16.98
CA ILE A 530 28.58 0.83 18.39
C ILE A 530 29.16 -0.57 18.63
N SER A 531 29.22 -1.42 17.60
CA SER A 531 29.79 -2.77 17.64
C SER A 531 30.46 -3.10 16.33
N SER A 532 31.16 -4.22 16.24
CA SER A 532 31.76 -4.66 14.95
C SER A 532 30.70 -4.63 13.84
N TYR A 533 31.01 -3.95 12.75
CA TYR A 533 30.09 -3.72 11.66
C TYR A 533 30.52 -4.47 10.41
N THR A 534 29.63 -5.29 9.83
CA THR A 534 29.89 -6.16 8.68
C THR A 534 28.88 -6.02 7.54
N GLY A 535 27.90 -5.11 7.69
CA GLY A 535 26.78 -4.95 6.75
C GLY A 535 27.11 -4.18 5.47
N ALA A 536 28.24 -3.46 5.44
CA ALA A 536 28.67 -2.72 4.25
C ALA A 536 30.02 -3.21 3.72
N SER A 537 30.31 -2.93 2.46
CA SER A 537 31.56 -3.26 1.78
C SER A 537 31.83 -2.24 0.66
N THR A 538 32.99 -2.28 0.04
CA THR A 538 33.32 -1.46 -1.14
C THR A 538 32.29 -1.61 -2.27
N ALA A 539 31.70 -2.80 -2.43
CA ALA A 539 30.64 -3.05 -3.42
C ALA A 539 29.25 -2.53 -2.97
N LYS A 540 29.07 -2.34 -1.65
CA LYS A 540 27.82 -1.88 -1.03
C LYS A 540 28.12 -0.80 0.02
N PRO A 541 28.64 0.37 -0.35
CA PRO A 541 28.94 1.43 0.60
C PRO A 541 27.66 2.10 1.11
N ILE A 542 27.72 2.64 2.33
CA ILE A 542 26.68 3.51 2.86
C ILE A 542 26.85 4.91 2.29
N GLN A 543 25.83 5.43 1.66
CA GLN A 543 25.80 6.80 1.17
C GLN A 543 25.41 7.78 2.29
N ILE A 544 26.18 8.84 2.44
CA ILE A 544 25.92 9.91 3.43
C ILE A 544 25.58 11.19 2.69
N HIS A 545 24.44 11.76 3.04
CA HIS A 545 23.98 13.08 2.60
C HIS A 545 24.01 14.04 3.78
N SER A 546 24.74 15.14 3.68
CA SER A 546 24.78 16.16 4.72
C SER A 546 24.36 17.51 4.15
N GLU A 547 23.62 18.29 4.97
CA GLU A 547 23.05 19.57 4.55
C GLU A 547 24.11 20.63 4.33
N ASN A 548 23.93 21.44 3.25
CA ASN A 548 24.72 22.65 2.96
C ASN A 548 26.24 22.50 2.78
N VAL A 549 26.70 21.33 2.34
CA VAL A 549 28.11 21.12 2.03
C VAL A 549 28.35 21.38 0.54
N THR A 550 28.97 22.54 0.20
CA THR A 550 29.51 22.81 -1.13
C THR A 550 30.99 22.42 -1.16
N VAL A 551 31.52 22.09 -2.34
CA VAL A 551 32.96 21.75 -2.49
C VAL A 551 33.88 22.88 -2.00
N GLU A 552 33.47 24.13 -2.17
CA GLU A 552 34.18 25.33 -1.72
C GLU A 552 33.97 25.66 -0.24
N GLY A 553 32.86 25.16 0.37
CA GLY A 553 32.48 25.36 1.76
C GLY A 553 32.45 24.08 2.57
N ALA A 554 32.94 22.96 1.99
CA ALA A 554 33.06 21.72 2.74
C ALA A 554 34.03 21.96 3.88
N GLU A 555 33.49 22.01 5.10
CA GLU A 555 34.32 22.05 6.27
C GLU A 555 35.02 20.70 6.41
N ILE A 556 36.22 20.64 5.82
CA ILE A 556 37.11 19.49 6.02
C ILE A 556 37.21 19.22 7.51
N GLY A 557 36.98 17.97 7.90
CA GLY A 557 36.94 17.56 9.31
C GLY A 557 35.53 17.57 9.92
N THR A 558 34.45 17.89 9.16
CA THR A 558 33.07 17.66 9.62
C THR A 558 32.89 16.19 10.00
N GLN A 559 32.49 15.92 11.21
CA GLN A 559 32.35 14.58 11.78
C GLN A 559 31.04 13.92 11.27
N LEU A 560 31.16 12.83 10.55
CA LEU A 560 30.06 12.12 9.91
C LEU A 560 29.76 10.77 10.55
N VAL A 561 30.80 10.01 10.87
CA VAL A 561 30.72 8.68 11.47
C VAL A 561 31.76 8.54 12.58
N ARG A 562 31.36 7.95 13.70
CA ARG A 562 32.24 7.64 14.82
C ARG A 562 32.27 6.16 15.11
N TYR A 563 33.45 5.58 15.24
CA TYR A 563 33.68 4.22 15.72
C TYR A 563 33.95 4.22 17.21
N THR A 564 33.03 3.67 18.03
CA THR A 564 33.24 3.53 19.45
C THR A 564 34.32 2.47 19.78
N THR A 565 34.83 2.44 20.99
CA THR A 565 35.78 1.41 21.42
C THR A 565 35.20 0.00 21.32
N GLY A 566 33.89 -0.17 21.55
CA GLY A 566 33.19 -1.44 21.37
C GLY A 566 33.11 -1.90 19.91
N ALA A 567 33.24 -0.98 18.93
CA ALA A 567 33.33 -1.27 17.49
C ALA A 567 34.79 -1.33 16.97
N GLY A 568 35.80 -1.29 17.84
CA GLY A 568 37.21 -1.33 17.44
C GLY A 568 37.87 0.04 17.27
N GLY A 569 37.15 1.17 17.53
CA GLY A 569 37.67 2.52 17.55
C GLY A 569 38.48 2.92 16.31
N GLU A 570 39.67 3.48 16.50
CA GLU A 570 40.56 3.95 15.43
C GLU A 570 40.92 2.89 14.40
N ALA A 571 41.19 1.66 14.82
CA ALA A 571 41.58 0.57 13.88
C ALA A 571 40.40 0.20 12.95
N ALA A 572 39.17 0.18 13.44
CA ALA A 572 38.00 -0.06 12.62
C ALA A 572 37.69 1.13 11.69
N ALA A 573 37.91 2.37 12.12
CA ALA A 573 37.79 3.55 11.27
C ALA A 573 38.81 3.53 10.12
N ALA A 574 40.07 3.11 10.40
CA ALA A 574 41.10 2.96 9.38
C ALA A 574 40.73 1.84 8.36
N GLN A 575 40.16 0.74 8.82
CA GLN A 575 39.72 -0.34 7.94
C GLN A 575 38.52 0.09 7.08
N ALA A 576 37.58 0.85 7.64
CA ALA A 576 36.45 1.41 6.89
C ALA A 576 36.90 2.44 5.83
N ASP A 577 37.92 3.24 6.16
CA ASP A 577 38.56 4.15 5.23
C ASP A 577 39.21 3.40 4.05
N ALA A 578 39.98 2.37 4.34
CA ALA A 578 40.66 1.54 3.32
C ALA A 578 39.67 0.80 2.37
N ASN A 579 38.48 0.52 2.84
CA ASN A 579 37.46 -0.23 2.11
C ASN A 579 36.31 0.66 1.57
N ASP A 580 36.41 1.98 1.63
CA ASP A 580 35.38 2.92 1.17
C ASP A 580 33.95 2.57 1.65
N ILE A 581 33.84 2.20 2.94
CA ILE A 581 32.56 1.78 3.53
C ILE A 581 31.54 2.91 3.56
N PHE A 582 31.98 4.17 3.64
CA PHE A 582 31.13 5.37 3.62
C PHE A 582 31.51 6.27 2.48
N VAL A 583 30.53 6.68 1.67
CA VAL A 583 30.71 7.55 0.51
C VAL A 583 29.71 8.68 0.52
N PRO A 584 30.01 9.84 -0.12
CA PRO A 584 28.99 10.88 -0.30
C PRO A 584 27.82 10.38 -1.13
N SER A 585 26.60 10.82 -0.78
CA SER A 585 25.39 10.48 -1.54
C SER A 585 25.46 11.06 -2.96
N TRP A 586 24.90 10.36 -3.93
CA TRP A 586 24.74 10.82 -5.30
C TRP A 586 23.93 12.14 -5.43
N LYS A 587 23.18 12.52 -4.39
CA LYS A 587 22.42 13.79 -4.30
C LYS A 587 23.33 15.00 -4.02
N MET A 588 24.55 14.78 -3.54
CA MET A 588 25.49 15.84 -3.18
C MET A 588 26.29 16.33 -4.38
N GLN A 589 26.91 17.49 -4.22
CA GLN A 589 27.83 18.02 -5.21
C GLN A 589 29.01 17.05 -5.44
N LYS A 590 29.43 16.92 -6.71
CA LYS A 590 30.63 16.17 -7.05
C LYS A 590 31.87 16.79 -6.41
N GLY A 591 32.82 15.97 -6.01
CA GLY A 591 34.11 16.41 -5.46
C GLY A 591 34.25 16.24 -3.94
N LEU A 592 33.20 15.77 -3.25
CA LEU A 592 33.29 15.41 -1.85
C LEU A 592 33.82 14.00 -1.70
N VAL A 593 34.65 13.76 -0.67
CA VAL A 593 35.19 12.43 -0.33
C VAL A 593 35.17 12.25 1.17
N ILE A 594 34.81 11.07 1.65
CA ILE A 594 34.80 10.69 3.07
C ILE A 594 36.01 9.82 3.37
N GLY A 595 36.70 10.12 4.46
CA GLY A 595 37.86 9.33 4.92
C GLY A 595 38.09 9.46 6.40
N GLN A 596 39.04 8.66 6.94
CA GLN A 596 39.41 8.71 8.34
C GLN A 596 40.03 10.08 8.71
N SER A 597 39.59 10.66 9.82
CA SER A 597 40.18 11.90 10.34
C SER A 597 41.63 11.70 10.75
N LYS A 598 42.49 12.61 10.31
CA LYS A 598 43.91 12.66 10.74
C LYS A 598 44.13 13.64 11.89
N ALA A 599 43.08 14.26 12.42
CA ALA A 599 43.18 15.21 13.56
C ALA A 599 43.47 14.43 14.85
N ALA A 600 44.38 14.95 15.65
CA ALA A 600 44.77 14.36 16.96
C ALA A 600 43.52 14.19 17.85
N GLY A 601 43.34 13.03 18.46
CA GLY A 601 42.20 12.68 19.30
C GLY A 601 40.86 12.49 18.57
N LYS A 602 40.86 12.43 17.25
CA LYS A 602 39.66 12.20 16.41
C LYS A 602 39.88 11.13 15.32
N THR A 603 40.84 10.26 15.50
CA THR A 603 41.20 9.21 14.55
C THR A 603 40.17 8.05 14.53
N ASP A 604 39.23 8.03 15.48
CA ASP A 604 38.05 7.16 15.51
C ASP A 604 36.84 7.69 14.68
N TRP A 605 37.05 8.79 13.96
CA TRP A 605 36.02 9.43 13.14
C TRP A 605 36.30 9.32 11.65
N MET A 606 35.19 9.20 10.87
CA MET A 606 35.14 9.44 9.44
C MET A 606 34.63 10.86 9.19
N THR A 607 35.30 11.60 8.30
CA THR A 607 35.05 13.03 8.05
C THR A 607 35.15 13.31 6.55
N TYR A 608 34.71 14.50 6.10
CA TYR A 608 35.13 14.97 4.79
C TYR A 608 36.66 15.23 4.81
N VAL A 609 37.33 14.71 3.80
CA VAL A 609 38.80 14.84 3.65
C VAL A 609 39.12 15.53 2.32
N PRO A 610 40.32 16.11 2.18
CA PRO A 610 40.74 16.73 0.94
C PRO A 610 40.64 15.75 -0.24
N SER A 611 40.06 16.21 -1.32
CA SER A 611 39.97 15.50 -2.59
C SER A 611 40.75 16.21 -3.69
N ILE A 612 41.12 15.45 -4.70
CA ILE A 612 41.69 15.95 -5.95
C ILE A 612 40.78 15.52 -7.10
N LYS A 613 40.74 16.34 -8.12
CA LYS A 613 39.98 16.11 -9.35
C LYS A 613 40.81 15.37 -10.38
N ILE A 614 40.28 14.31 -10.94
CA ILE A 614 40.84 13.61 -12.10
C ILE A 614 39.94 13.95 -13.28
N GLN A 615 40.45 14.71 -14.21
CA GLN A 615 39.78 15.14 -15.42
C GLN A 615 40.26 14.33 -16.62
N TYR A 616 39.36 13.99 -17.53
CA TYR A 616 39.66 13.27 -18.76
C TYR A 616 39.48 14.18 -19.96
N GLN A 617 40.48 14.22 -20.84
CA GLN A 617 40.47 15.01 -22.07
C GLN A 617 40.99 14.22 -23.27
N TRP A 618 40.40 14.43 -24.46
CA TRP A 618 41.00 13.95 -25.70
C TRP A 618 42.02 14.96 -26.19
N VAL A 619 43.15 14.49 -26.67
CA VAL A 619 44.33 15.39 -27.07
C VAL A 619 44.21 15.92 -28.46
N SER A 620 43.42 15.35 -29.35
CA SER A 620 43.40 15.75 -30.76
C SER A 620 41.99 15.86 -31.31
N THR A 621 41.83 16.57 -32.43
CA THR A 621 40.61 16.55 -33.24
C THR A 621 40.40 15.27 -34.01
N ASP A 622 41.39 14.36 -33.99
CA ASP A 622 41.36 13.04 -34.64
C ASP A 622 40.79 11.92 -33.77
N ASN A 623 39.81 12.26 -32.90
CA ASN A 623 39.08 11.27 -32.13
C ASN A 623 37.82 10.80 -32.88
N PRO A 624 37.20 9.68 -32.52
CA PRO A 624 35.86 9.36 -32.94
C PRO A 624 34.90 10.48 -32.48
N SER A 625 34.11 11.02 -33.42
CA SER A 625 33.24 12.20 -33.13
C SER A 625 32.09 11.92 -32.16
N ASP A 626 31.80 10.66 -31.95
CA ASP A 626 30.72 10.15 -31.10
C ASP A 626 31.18 9.59 -29.74
N VAL A 627 32.47 9.65 -29.45
CA VAL A 627 33.05 9.24 -28.16
C VAL A 627 33.45 10.46 -27.34
N THR A 628 32.75 10.66 -26.23
CA THR A 628 33.09 11.69 -25.24
C THR A 628 34.12 11.18 -24.23
N PRO A 629 34.99 12.05 -23.68
CA PRO A 629 35.82 11.66 -22.55
C PRO A 629 34.98 11.15 -21.39
N PRO A 630 35.47 10.21 -20.56
CA PRO A 630 34.82 9.83 -19.33
C PRO A 630 34.55 11.05 -18.45
N ALA A 631 33.46 10.97 -17.66
CA ALA A 631 33.18 12.01 -16.66
C ALA A 631 34.31 12.07 -15.63
N ASP A 632 34.57 13.29 -15.12
CA ASP A 632 35.55 13.55 -14.09
C ASP A 632 35.34 12.65 -12.85
N ASP A 633 36.45 12.27 -12.21
CA ASP A 633 36.46 11.59 -10.92
C ASP A 633 37.03 12.51 -9.83
N TYR A 634 36.68 12.16 -8.60
CA TYR A 634 37.22 12.82 -7.41
C TYR A 634 37.67 11.77 -6.42
N ILE A 635 38.95 11.81 -6.03
CA ILE A 635 39.55 10.82 -5.14
C ILE A 635 40.23 11.50 -3.97
N ARG A 636 40.52 10.77 -2.90
CA ARG A 636 41.29 11.29 -1.77
C ARG A 636 42.70 11.66 -2.21
N THR A 637 43.19 12.77 -1.71
CA THR A 637 44.61 13.16 -1.92
C THR A 637 45.55 12.08 -1.41
N GLY A 638 46.45 11.64 -2.23
CA GLY A 638 47.46 10.63 -1.86
C GLY A 638 46.96 9.19 -2.00
N THR A 639 45.91 8.91 -2.74
CA THR A 639 45.45 7.57 -3.10
C THR A 639 45.99 7.09 -4.45
N ALA A 640 46.18 5.77 -4.57
CA ALA A 640 46.45 5.13 -5.85
C ALA A 640 45.22 5.17 -6.74
N TYR A 641 45.35 5.49 -8.00
CA TYR A 641 44.22 5.62 -8.91
C TYR A 641 44.34 4.71 -10.13
N THR A 642 43.26 4.10 -10.55
CA THR A 642 43.12 3.35 -11.79
C THR A 642 42.29 4.14 -12.77
N ALA A 643 42.83 4.47 -13.94
CA ALA A 643 42.12 5.25 -14.95
C ALA A 643 40.91 4.46 -15.50
N LYS A 644 39.85 5.19 -15.86
CA LYS A 644 38.65 4.60 -16.46
C LYS A 644 38.96 3.86 -17.74
N ALA A 645 38.52 2.62 -17.85
CA ALA A 645 38.71 1.81 -19.03
C ALA A 645 38.02 2.44 -20.26
N GLN A 646 38.66 2.37 -21.42
CA GLN A 646 38.13 2.71 -22.72
C GLN A 646 38.19 1.52 -23.67
N GLU A 647 37.29 1.45 -24.62
CA GLU A 647 37.33 0.44 -25.65
C GLU A 647 38.66 0.57 -26.47
N ALA A 648 39.32 -0.56 -26.69
CA ALA A 648 40.60 -0.56 -27.41
C ALA A 648 40.50 -0.11 -28.89
N THR A 649 39.28 -0.22 -29.49
CA THR A 649 39.03 0.21 -30.88
C THR A 649 37.61 0.74 -31.02
N HIS A 650 37.44 1.84 -31.75
CA HIS A 650 36.12 2.39 -32.07
C HIS A 650 36.13 3.00 -33.48
N GLN A 651 35.18 2.58 -34.36
CA GLN A 651 34.92 3.13 -35.70
C GLN A 651 36.19 3.47 -36.54
N GLY A 652 37.17 2.56 -36.60
CA GLY A 652 38.39 2.77 -37.36
C GLY A 652 39.47 3.56 -36.62
N TYR A 653 39.30 3.73 -35.33
CA TYR A 653 40.31 4.26 -34.41
C TYR A 653 40.74 3.20 -33.40
N SER A 654 41.99 3.35 -32.91
CA SER A 654 42.55 2.55 -31.82
C SER A 654 42.90 3.46 -30.66
N PHE A 655 42.43 3.13 -29.47
CA PHE A 655 42.80 3.83 -28.25
C PHE A 655 44.21 3.43 -27.81
N LYS A 656 45.05 4.44 -27.54
CA LYS A 656 46.47 4.23 -27.20
C LYS A 656 46.77 4.32 -25.71
N GLY A 657 45.78 4.63 -24.92
CA GLY A 657 45.88 4.74 -23.46
C GLY A 657 45.75 6.16 -22.95
N TRP A 658 45.89 6.27 -21.64
CA TRP A 658 45.89 7.52 -20.91
C TRP A 658 47.31 8.01 -20.67
N PHE A 659 47.50 9.34 -20.70
CA PHE A 659 48.79 10.01 -20.55
C PHE A 659 48.67 11.14 -19.55
N THR A 660 49.80 11.52 -18.92
CA THR A 660 49.83 12.63 -17.94
C THR A 660 50.24 13.98 -18.58
N ASP A 661 50.56 13.98 -19.84
CA ASP A 661 50.90 15.16 -20.63
C ASP A 661 50.06 15.24 -21.93
N ASP A 662 49.77 16.44 -22.39
CA ASP A 662 48.94 16.70 -23.57
C ASP A 662 49.67 16.29 -24.89
N ALA A 663 51.00 16.15 -24.86
CA ALA A 663 51.80 15.62 -25.96
C ALA A 663 51.71 14.07 -26.08
N CYS A 664 51.09 13.41 -25.12
CA CYS A 664 50.97 11.95 -25.00
C CYS A 664 52.29 11.22 -25.07
N THR A 665 53.32 11.73 -24.39
CA THR A 665 54.63 11.14 -24.29
C THR A 665 54.86 10.35 -23.00
N LEU A 666 54.16 10.71 -21.94
CA LEU A 666 54.21 10.10 -20.61
C LEU A 666 52.98 9.29 -20.32
N SER A 667 53.02 7.99 -20.57
CA SER A 667 51.89 7.08 -20.31
C SER A 667 51.52 7.06 -18.84
N TYR A 668 50.24 7.17 -18.54
CA TYR A 668 49.72 6.97 -17.18
C TYR A 668 49.76 5.48 -16.79
N THR A 669 50.23 5.21 -15.60
CA THR A 669 50.28 3.84 -15.07
C THR A 669 49.24 3.69 -13.98
N ASP A 670 48.33 2.73 -14.10
CA ASP A 670 47.33 2.40 -13.08
C ASP A 670 48.01 2.09 -11.74
N GLY A 671 47.42 2.55 -10.67
CA GLY A 671 47.96 2.46 -9.32
C GLY A 671 48.91 3.61 -8.95
N THR A 672 49.11 4.60 -9.81
CA THR A 672 49.89 5.82 -9.47
C THR A 672 49.22 6.57 -8.33
N VAL A 673 49.97 6.94 -7.30
CA VAL A 673 49.50 7.74 -6.16
C VAL A 673 49.47 9.21 -6.60
N LEU A 674 48.26 9.81 -6.58
CA LEU A 674 48.03 11.18 -7.02
C LEU A 674 47.82 12.08 -5.80
N SER A 675 48.42 13.28 -5.80
CA SER A 675 48.36 14.25 -4.68
C SER A 675 47.90 15.64 -5.09
N THR A 676 47.64 15.88 -6.37
CA THR A 676 47.13 17.14 -6.95
C THR A 676 46.12 16.84 -8.04
N ASP A 677 45.30 17.82 -8.37
CA ASP A 677 44.41 17.74 -9.52
C ASP A 677 45.21 17.31 -10.75
N THR A 678 44.66 16.33 -11.46
CA THR A 678 45.34 15.65 -12.57
C THR A 678 44.46 15.59 -13.78
N ILE A 679 45.01 15.92 -14.96
CA ILE A 679 44.33 15.71 -16.24
C ILE A 679 44.93 14.48 -16.87
N LEU A 680 44.09 13.51 -17.23
CA LEU A 680 44.47 12.35 -18.01
C LEU A 680 44.08 12.58 -19.46
N TYR A 681 45.08 12.59 -20.32
CA TYR A 681 44.93 12.82 -21.74
C TYR A 681 44.80 11.50 -22.48
N GLY A 682 43.66 11.28 -23.16
CA GLY A 682 43.46 10.09 -23.95
C GLY A 682 43.76 10.31 -25.42
N LYS A 683 44.48 9.33 -26.02
CA LYS A 683 44.89 9.41 -27.42
C LYS A 683 44.19 8.35 -28.25
N TRP A 684 43.49 8.80 -29.27
CA TRP A 684 43.00 7.93 -30.34
C TRP A 684 43.85 8.10 -31.58
N GLU A 685 44.15 7.01 -32.29
CA GLU A 685 44.82 7.03 -33.60
C GLU A 685 43.97 6.32 -34.64
N LYS A 686 43.83 6.95 -35.82
CA LYS A 686 43.17 6.30 -36.96
C LYS A 686 43.98 5.05 -37.34
N ILE A 687 43.27 3.93 -37.46
CA ILE A 687 43.87 2.71 -37.99
C ILE A 687 44.21 2.96 -39.46
N ALA A 688 45.51 3.06 -39.79
CA ALA A 688 45.98 3.30 -41.14
C ALA A 688 45.50 2.19 -42.06
N THR A 689 44.71 2.55 -43.09
CA THR A 689 44.46 1.63 -44.19
C THR A 689 45.81 1.39 -44.92
N PRO A 690 46.26 0.15 -45.12
CA PRO A 690 47.47 -0.11 -45.89
C PRO A 690 47.34 0.49 -47.29
N PRO A 691 48.41 1.07 -47.89
CA PRO A 691 48.35 1.58 -49.25
C PRO A 691 47.95 0.47 -50.21
N SER A 692 46.97 0.71 -51.03
CA SER A 692 46.52 -0.23 -52.07
C SER A 692 47.59 -0.44 -53.09
N SER A 693 48.38 -1.52 -52.96
CA SER A 693 49.18 -2.05 -54.07
C SER A 693 48.18 -2.69 -55.04
N GLY A 694 48.07 -2.15 -56.22
CA GLY A 694 47.22 -2.63 -57.29
C GLY A 694 47.49 -4.09 -57.64
N GLY A 695 46.48 -4.93 -57.61
CA GLY A 695 46.45 -6.29 -58.06
C GLY A 695 44.96 -6.69 -58.12
N GLY A 696 44.39 -6.79 -59.32
CA GLY A 696 42.99 -7.07 -59.59
C GLY A 696 42.56 -8.42 -59.07
N GLY A 697 41.58 -8.38 -58.23
CA GLY A 697 40.78 -9.47 -57.75
C GLY A 697 39.49 -8.91 -57.20
N SER A 698 38.40 -9.04 -57.91
CA SER A 698 37.09 -8.59 -57.46
C SER A 698 36.64 -9.36 -56.22
N HIS A 699 37.03 -8.90 -55.04
CA HIS A 699 36.37 -9.31 -53.81
C HIS A 699 35.11 -8.48 -53.62
N VAL A 700 33.97 -9.05 -54.02
CA VAL A 700 32.67 -8.57 -53.68
C VAL A 700 32.56 -8.62 -52.12
N THR A 701 32.68 -7.48 -51.49
CA THR A 701 32.42 -7.37 -50.03
C THR A 701 30.97 -7.68 -49.78
N LYS A 702 30.70 -8.84 -49.17
CA LYS A 702 29.36 -9.28 -48.90
C LYS A 702 28.81 -8.50 -47.69
N TYR A 703 27.70 -7.82 -47.91
CA TYR A 703 26.96 -7.12 -46.88
C TYR A 703 25.76 -7.94 -46.50
N TYR A 704 25.31 -7.81 -45.23
CA TYR A 704 24.09 -8.38 -44.71
C TYR A 704 23.25 -7.28 -44.08
N ILE A 705 21.91 -7.50 -44.03
CA ILE A 705 20.92 -6.58 -43.53
C ILE A 705 20.51 -7.02 -42.11
N LEU A 706 20.50 -6.09 -41.19
CA LEU A 706 19.90 -6.24 -39.88
C LEU A 706 18.51 -5.57 -39.88
N HIS A 707 17.48 -6.38 -39.70
CA HIS A 707 16.09 -5.94 -39.57
C HIS A 707 15.71 -5.82 -38.08
N TYR A 708 15.01 -4.76 -37.77
CA TYR A 708 14.49 -4.52 -36.40
C TYR A 708 12.99 -4.74 -36.41
N GLU A 709 12.52 -5.87 -35.93
CA GLU A 709 11.09 -6.11 -35.68
C GLU A 709 10.74 -5.58 -34.29
N SER A 710 10.11 -4.41 -34.28
CA SER A 710 9.82 -3.68 -33.02
C SER A 710 8.56 -4.17 -32.32
N ASN A 711 7.87 -5.19 -32.83
CA ASN A 711 6.68 -5.80 -32.23
C ASN A 711 5.65 -4.76 -31.71
N GLY A 712 5.32 -3.79 -32.58
CA GLY A 712 4.36 -2.73 -32.25
C GLY A 712 4.95 -1.52 -31.51
N GLY A 713 6.25 -1.48 -31.28
CA GLY A 713 6.97 -0.31 -30.77
C GLY A 713 7.43 0.64 -31.88
N THR A 714 8.33 1.60 -31.53
CA THR A 714 8.96 2.51 -32.47
C THR A 714 9.66 1.74 -33.58
N LYS A 715 9.30 1.98 -34.83
CA LYS A 715 9.93 1.31 -35.98
C LYS A 715 11.31 1.91 -36.23
N TYR A 716 12.26 1.03 -36.60
CA TYR A 716 13.58 1.38 -37.07
C TYR A 716 13.77 0.95 -38.51
N GLU A 717 14.58 1.71 -39.26
CA GLU A 717 14.98 1.35 -40.61
C GLU A 717 16.01 0.22 -40.57
N ASP A 718 16.03 -0.62 -41.63
CA ASP A 718 16.98 -1.69 -41.84
C ASP A 718 18.39 -1.15 -41.95
N GLU A 719 19.35 -1.80 -41.32
CA GLU A 719 20.76 -1.41 -41.34
C GLU A 719 21.63 -2.43 -42.11
N LYS A 720 22.61 -1.92 -42.85
CA LYS A 720 23.46 -2.73 -43.72
C LYS A 720 24.89 -2.81 -43.16
N TYR A 721 25.32 -4.03 -42.86
CA TYR A 721 26.62 -4.30 -42.25
C TYR A 721 27.46 -5.25 -43.06
N LYS A 722 28.79 -5.12 -42.97
CA LYS A 722 29.76 -6.06 -43.61
C LYS A 722 29.67 -7.43 -42.92
N LYS A 723 29.97 -8.49 -43.69
CA LYS A 723 30.07 -9.85 -43.14
C LYS A 723 31.00 -9.88 -41.92
N ASN A 724 30.57 -10.55 -40.85
CA ASN A 724 31.26 -10.72 -39.58
C ASN A 724 31.27 -9.45 -38.67
N THR A 725 30.64 -8.34 -39.01
CA THR A 725 30.44 -7.23 -38.08
C THR A 725 29.63 -7.72 -36.89
N VAL A 726 30.03 -7.36 -35.66
CA VAL A 726 29.23 -7.52 -34.46
C VAL A 726 28.51 -6.19 -34.24
N VAL A 727 27.20 -6.20 -34.23
CA VAL A 727 26.33 -5.04 -33.99
C VAL A 727 25.84 -5.11 -32.58
N ILE A 728 26.04 -4.05 -31.82
CA ILE A 728 25.45 -3.89 -30.48
C ILE A 728 24.01 -3.35 -30.64
N LEU A 729 23.08 -3.92 -29.93
CA LEU A 729 21.65 -3.60 -30.01
C LEU A 729 21.30 -2.57 -28.91
N ASP A 730 21.71 -1.33 -29.13
CA ASP A 730 21.53 -0.21 -28.17
C ASP A 730 20.25 0.60 -28.39
N LYS A 731 19.49 0.29 -29.45
CA LYS A 731 18.23 0.95 -29.73
C LYS A 731 17.16 0.53 -28.73
N ILE A 732 16.53 1.52 -28.10
CA ILE A 732 15.43 1.32 -27.13
C ILE A 732 14.14 1.83 -27.75
N PRO A 733 13.33 0.97 -28.37
CA PRO A 733 12.05 1.37 -28.92
C PRO A 733 11.08 1.76 -27.78
N LYS A 734 10.08 2.58 -28.11
CA LYS A 734 9.00 2.98 -27.19
C LYS A 734 7.68 2.40 -27.65
N ARG A 735 6.90 1.87 -26.71
CA ARG A 735 5.56 1.36 -26.94
C ARG A 735 4.67 1.79 -25.76
N VAL A 736 3.54 2.44 -26.07
CA VAL A 736 2.62 2.93 -25.03
C VAL A 736 2.01 1.74 -24.27
N GLY A 737 2.11 1.78 -22.93
CA GLY A 737 1.60 0.73 -22.06
C GLY A 737 2.55 -0.46 -21.86
N TYR A 738 3.81 -0.37 -22.31
CA TYR A 738 4.78 -1.46 -22.21
C TYR A 738 6.17 -0.94 -21.85
N THR A 739 6.92 -1.73 -21.07
CA THR A 739 8.35 -1.54 -20.80
C THR A 739 9.17 -2.43 -21.73
N PHE A 740 10.17 -1.86 -22.41
CA PHE A 740 11.08 -2.61 -23.26
C PHE A 740 11.96 -3.57 -22.45
N THR A 741 11.90 -4.87 -22.73
CA THR A 741 12.65 -5.90 -22.00
C THR A 741 13.99 -6.25 -22.66
N GLY A 742 14.20 -5.87 -23.91
CA GLY A 742 15.45 -6.11 -24.65
C GLY A 742 15.19 -6.59 -26.07
N TRP A 743 16.29 -6.86 -26.81
CA TRP A 743 16.23 -7.48 -28.13
C TRP A 743 16.46 -8.98 -28.04
N TYR A 744 15.81 -9.75 -28.93
CA TYR A 744 15.85 -11.21 -28.96
C TYR A 744 16.24 -11.68 -30.37
N ALA A 745 16.95 -12.83 -30.45
CA ALA A 745 17.36 -13.42 -31.73
C ALA A 745 16.26 -14.20 -32.44
N ASP A 746 15.21 -14.56 -31.73
CA ASP A 746 14.09 -15.38 -32.23
C ASP A 746 12.74 -14.65 -32.02
N LYS A 747 11.76 -15.00 -32.86
CA LYS A 747 10.40 -14.44 -32.81
C LYS A 747 9.65 -14.86 -31.54
N GLU A 748 10.01 -15.98 -30.96
CA GLU A 748 9.43 -16.58 -29.76
C GLU A 748 9.93 -15.90 -28.48
N LEU A 749 10.87 -14.94 -28.61
CA LEU A 749 11.48 -14.15 -27.51
C LEU A 749 12.11 -15.01 -26.41
N THR A 750 12.77 -16.09 -26.79
CA THR A 750 13.43 -17.02 -25.86
C THR A 750 14.93 -16.77 -25.73
N ASP A 751 15.58 -16.22 -26.79
CA ASP A 751 17.01 -15.94 -26.83
C ASP A 751 17.29 -14.44 -26.77
N LYS A 752 17.40 -13.89 -25.55
CA LYS A 752 17.68 -12.47 -25.33
C LYS A 752 19.15 -12.16 -25.65
N ILE A 753 19.37 -11.19 -26.54
CA ILE A 753 20.69 -10.79 -27.02
C ILE A 753 20.93 -9.30 -26.83
N THR A 754 22.20 -8.92 -26.62
CA THR A 754 22.67 -7.53 -26.57
C THR A 754 23.50 -7.15 -27.80
N SER A 755 23.86 -8.13 -28.59
CA SER A 755 24.62 -7.93 -29.86
C SER A 755 24.32 -9.05 -30.85
N VAL A 756 24.50 -8.78 -32.13
CA VAL A 756 24.36 -9.77 -33.20
C VAL A 756 25.56 -9.76 -34.16
N LYS A 757 26.08 -10.94 -34.49
CA LYS A 757 27.18 -11.09 -35.50
C LYS A 757 26.56 -11.30 -36.87
N MET A 758 26.86 -10.44 -37.82
CA MET A 758 26.29 -10.43 -39.18
C MET A 758 26.97 -11.50 -40.08
N THR A 759 26.48 -12.73 -39.98
CA THR A 759 26.91 -13.87 -40.82
C THR A 759 25.97 -14.17 -41.99
N SER A 760 24.75 -13.67 -41.91
CA SER A 760 23.65 -13.64 -42.89
C SER A 760 22.80 -12.43 -42.60
N ASP A 761 21.77 -12.15 -43.37
CA ASP A 761 20.71 -11.25 -42.98
C ASP A 761 20.10 -11.74 -41.66
N LYS A 762 19.85 -10.82 -40.73
CA LYS A 762 19.38 -11.11 -39.37
C LYS A 762 18.16 -10.23 -39.05
N THR A 763 17.21 -10.80 -38.35
CA THR A 763 16.12 -10.04 -37.72
C THR A 763 16.28 -10.15 -36.21
N VAL A 764 16.14 -9.03 -35.51
CA VAL A 764 16.07 -8.97 -34.04
C VAL A 764 14.69 -8.48 -33.63
N TYR A 765 14.15 -9.07 -32.60
CA TYR A 765 12.78 -8.86 -32.16
C TYR A 765 12.75 -8.11 -30.81
N ALA A 766 11.98 -7.03 -30.76
CA ALA A 766 11.84 -6.29 -29.51
C ALA A 766 10.96 -7.05 -28.52
N GLY A 767 11.42 -7.25 -27.28
CA GLY A 767 10.67 -7.78 -26.17
C GLY A 767 10.02 -6.68 -25.34
N TRP A 768 8.79 -6.92 -24.85
CA TRP A 768 8.00 -5.95 -24.09
C TRP A 768 7.38 -6.60 -22.87
N GLN A 769 7.39 -5.92 -21.76
CA GLN A 769 6.60 -6.29 -20.57
C GLN A 769 5.46 -5.28 -20.43
N ALA A 770 4.24 -5.77 -20.38
CA ALA A 770 3.10 -4.93 -20.14
C ALA A 770 3.22 -4.23 -18.78
N THR A 771 3.01 -2.93 -18.77
CA THR A 771 3.23 -2.14 -17.56
C THR A 771 2.08 -2.27 -16.57
N ASP A 772 0.82 -2.54 -17.00
CA ASP A 772 -0.28 -2.58 -16.03
C ASP A 772 -1.55 -3.30 -16.54
N VAL A 773 -1.82 -4.51 -16.06
CA VAL A 773 -3.20 -4.94 -15.85
C VAL A 773 -3.69 -4.24 -14.58
N PRO A 774 -4.90 -3.64 -14.58
CA PRO A 774 -5.41 -2.92 -13.41
C PRO A 774 -5.36 -3.76 -12.13
N ASN A 775 -4.86 -3.20 -11.05
CA ASN A 775 -4.58 -3.90 -9.78
C ASN A 775 -5.79 -4.64 -9.18
N TYR A 776 -7.02 -4.23 -9.51
CA TYR A 776 -8.25 -4.88 -9.05
C TYR A 776 -8.61 -6.12 -9.84
N LEU A 777 -8.02 -6.33 -11.02
CA LEU A 777 -8.37 -7.42 -11.90
C LEU A 777 -7.39 -8.59 -11.79
N ASN A 778 -7.93 -9.80 -11.88
CA ASN A 778 -7.16 -11.04 -11.87
C ASN A 778 -6.54 -11.28 -13.25
N ASN A 779 -5.22 -11.38 -13.30
CA ASN A 779 -4.43 -11.73 -14.48
C ASN A 779 -3.54 -12.96 -14.27
N GLU A 780 -3.65 -13.61 -13.12
CA GLU A 780 -2.86 -14.80 -12.77
C GLU A 780 -3.59 -16.10 -13.17
N ASN A 781 -4.91 -16.10 -13.03
CA ASN A 781 -5.75 -17.25 -13.33
C ASN A 781 -6.66 -16.92 -14.52
N HIS A 782 -6.48 -17.62 -15.64
CA HIS A 782 -7.29 -17.43 -16.84
C HIS A 782 -8.55 -18.29 -16.78
N PHE A 783 -9.52 -17.88 -15.99
CA PHE A 783 -10.83 -18.51 -15.92
C PHE A 783 -11.85 -17.85 -16.85
N ALA A 784 -12.85 -18.64 -17.27
CA ALA A 784 -13.97 -18.15 -18.06
C ALA A 784 -14.76 -17.07 -17.30
N TYR A 785 -14.94 -15.91 -17.92
CA TYR A 785 -15.67 -14.78 -17.34
C TYR A 785 -16.98 -14.47 -18.11
N ILE A 786 -17.12 -14.95 -19.35
CA ILE A 786 -18.39 -14.97 -20.09
C ILE A 786 -19.00 -16.35 -19.98
N VAL A 787 -20.27 -16.39 -19.62
CA VAL A 787 -21.07 -17.61 -19.52
C VAL A 787 -22.00 -17.67 -20.72
N GLY A 788 -22.12 -18.84 -21.35
CA GLY A 788 -23.09 -19.11 -22.40
C GLY A 788 -24.54 -19.11 -21.89
N TYR A 789 -25.47 -19.15 -22.80
CA TYR A 789 -26.89 -19.22 -22.49
C TYR A 789 -27.36 -20.67 -22.36
N GLU A 790 -28.52 -20.88 -21.75
CA GLU A 790 -29.12 -22.22 -21.53
C GLU A 790 -29.39 -22.97 -22.83
N ASP A 791 -29.54 -22.26 -23.98
CA ASP A 791 -29.73 -22.84 -25.28
C ASP A 791 -28.41 -23.31 -25.94
N GLY A 792 -27.31 -23.26 -25.23
CA GLY A 792 -26.00 -23.68 -25.72
C GLY A 792 -25.31 -22.66 -26.64
N THR A 793 -25.79 -21.43 -26.74
CA THR A 793 -25.19 -20.35 -27.56
C THR A 793 -24.42 -19.37 -26.68
N VAL A 794 -23.49 -18.60 -27.28
CA VAL A 794 -22.77 -17.51 -26.58
C VAL A 794 -23.15 -16.12 -27.12
N ARG A 795 -23.87 -16.06 -28.23
CA ARG A 795 -24.44 -14.86 -28.87
C ARG A 795 -23.45 -13.73 -29.08
N PRO A 796 -22.36 -13.93 -29.84
CA PRO A 796 -21.27 -12.95 -29.96
C PRO A 796 -21.73 -11.60 -30.52
N ASN A 797 -22.66 -11.63 -31.46
CA ASN A 797 -23.18 -10.45 -32.16
C ASN A 797 -24.37 -9.76 -31.47
N ALA A 798 -24.83 -10.31 -30.32
CA ALA A 798 -25.88 -9.65 -29.55
C ALA A 798 -25.33 -8.46 -28.75
N ASN A 799 -26.14 -7.42 -28.61
CA ASN A 799 -25.80 -6.33 -27.69
C ASN A 799 -25.69 -6.84 -26.24
N ILE A 800 -24.64 -6.48 -25.55
CA ILE A 800 -24.46 -6.83 -24.16
C ILE A 800 -25.19 -5.82 -23.26
N SER A 801 -25.84 -6.32 -22.21
CA SER A 801 -26.54 -5.47 -21.24
C SER A 801 -25.59 -4.89 -20.19
N ARG A 802 -26.00 -3.79 -19.55
CA ARG A 802 -25.25 -3.18 -18.45
C ARG A 802 -25.06 -4.12 -17.26
N ALA A 803 -26.05 -4.98 -16.98
CA ALA A 803 -25.97 -6.00 -15.94
C ALA A 803 -24.94 -7.09 -16.28
N GLU A 804 -24.89 -7.55 -17.52
CA GLU A 804 -23.90 -8.55 -17.97
C GLU A 804 -22.46 -7.98 -17.88
N VAL A 805 -22.26 -6.72 -18.27
CA VAL A 805 -20.94 -6.08 -18.14
C VAL A 805 -20.53 -5.96 -16.66
N ALA A 806 -21.44 -5.53 -15.79
CA ALA A 806 -21.16 -5.49 -14.36
C ALA A 806 -20.80 -6.88 -13.80
N ALA A 807 -21.50 -7.95 -14.22
CA ALA A 807 -21.22 -9.31 -13.80
C ALA A 807 -19.88 -9.84 -14.34
N ILE A 808 -19.50 -9.48 -15.56
CA ILE A 808 -18.20 -9.84 -16.14
C ILE A 808 -17.07 -9.22 -15.32
N PHE A 809 -17.08 -7.91 -15.11
CA PHE A 809 -16.03 -7.26 -14.32
C PHE A 809 -16.04 -7.70 -12.86
N PHE A 810 -17.20 -7.99 -12.26
CA PHE A 810 -17.27 -8.57 -10.93
C PHE A 810 -16.57 -9.95 -10.85
N ARG A 811 -16.73 -10.82 -11.86
CA ARG A 811 -16.03 -12.10 -11.95
C ARG A 811 -14.53 -11.92 -12.10
N LEU A 812 -14.11 -10.92 -12.87
CA LEU A 812 -12.71 -10.61 -13.14
C LEU A 812 -11.99 -9.90 -11.98
N LEU A 813 -12.69 -9.45 -10.94
CA LEU A 813 -12.02 -8.95 -9.74
C LEU A 813 -11.14 -10.05 -9.12
N LYS A 814 -10.02 -9.65 -8.53
CA LYS A 814 -9.27 -10.52 -7.62
C LYS A 814 -10.18 -10.97 -6.50
N ASP A 815 -9.97 -12.18 -5.98
CA ASP A 815 -10.85 -12.77 -4.97
C ASP A 815 -10.95 -11.91 -3.71
N ASP A 816 -9.83 -11.39 -3.23
CA ASP A 816 -9.77 -10.45 -2.11
C ASP A 816 -10.56 -9.17 -2.40
N VAL A 817 -10.38 -8.55 -3.56
CA VAL A 817 -11.13 -7.34 -3.94
C VAL A 817 -12.63 -7.61 -4.04
N ARG A 818 -13.00 -8.74 -4.65
CA ARG A 818 -14.41 -9.12 -4.79
C ARG A 818 -15.07 -9.40 -3.46
N ASP A 819 -14.45 -10.24 -2.63
CA ASP A 819 -15.04 -10.71 -1.37
C ASP A 819 -15.08 -9.59 -0.32
N ASP A 820 -14.06 -8.72 -0.26
CA ASP A 820 -14.01 -7.54 0.61
C ASP A 820 -15.08 -6.49 0.29
N ASN A 821 -15.53 -6.46 -0.95
CA ASN A 821 -16.52 -5.49 -1.40
C ASN A 821 -17.88 -6.09 -1.70
N LEU A 822 -18.05 -7.42 -1.50
CA LEU A 822 -19.29 -8.10 -1.80
C LEU A 822 -20.48 -7.47 -1.04
N THR A 823 -21.51 -7.09 -1.75
CA THR A 823 -22.73 -6.54 -1.17
C THR A 823 -23.93 -6.78 -2.08
N ALA A 824 -25.09 -6.98 -1.48
CA ALA A 824 -26.38 -7.00 -2.17
C ALA A 824 -27.15 -5.67 -2.01
N ASN A 825 -26.63 -4.76 -1.20
CA ASN A 825 -27.26 -3.45 -0.96
C ASN A 825 -26.96 -2.52 -2.13
N SER A 826 -27.95 -2.30 -2.98
CA SER A 826 -27.82 -1.44 -4.15
C SER A 826 -28.24 0.00 -3.83
N VAL A 827 -27.44 0.96 -4.31
CA VAL A 827 -27.83 2.38 -4.33
C VAL A 827 -28.84 2.69 -5.44
N PHE A 828 -29.16 1.72 -6.31
CA PHE A 828 -30.07 1.89 -7.45
C PHE A 828 -31.39 1.22 -7.18
N THR A 829 -32.49 1.94 -7.34
CA THR A 829 -33.85 1.47 -7.08
C THR A 829 -34.32 0.39 -8.05
N ASP A 830 -33.73 0.30 -9.22
CA ASP A 830 -34.05 -0.68 -10.28
C ASP A 830 -33.15 -1.93 -10.23
N VAL A 831 -32.29 -2.05 -9.21
CA VAL A 831 -31.44 -3.23 -8.95
C VAL A 831 -32.01 -3.99 -7.74
N ALA A 832 -33.11 -4.70 -7.98
CA ALA A 832 -33.86 -5.37 -6.92
C ALA A 832 -33.04 -6.52 -6.28
N PHE A 833 -33.20 -6.69 -4.96
CA PHE A 833 -32.66 -7.82 -4.21
C PHE A 833 -33.13 -9.17 -4.79
N GLY A 834 -32.27 -10.21 -4.76
CA GLY A 834 -32.58 -11.53 -5.30
C GLY A 834 -32.51 -11.66 -6.82
N LYS A 835 -32.17 -10.59 -7.55
CA LYS A 835 -31.89 -10.68 -8.99
C LYS A 835 -30.45 -11.16 -9.19
N TRP A 836 -30.21 -12.00 -10.21
CA TRP A 836 -28.90 -12.59 -10.51
C TRP A 836 -27.76 -11.55 -10.65
N TYR A 837 -28.08 -10.35 -11.03
CA TYR A 837 -27.13 -9.26 -11.22
C TYR A 837 -26.98 -8.34 -9.97
N ASN A 838 -27.79 -8.52 -8.93
CA ASN A 838 -27.84 -7.58 -7.80
C ASN A 838 -26.46 -7.45 -7.12
N LYS A 839 -25.86 -8.56 -6.66
CA LYS A 839 -24.57 -8.53 -5.99
C LYS A 839 -23.46 -7.96 -6.88
N SER A 840 -23.46 -8.31 -8.17
CA SER A 840 -22.46 -7.82 -9.11
C SER A 840 -22.56 -6.30 -9.30
N ILE A 841 -23.75 -5.76 -9.54
CA ILE A 841 -23.97 -4.32 -9.74
C ILE A 841 -23.68 -3.57 -8.43
N SER A 842 -24.20 -4.05 -7.30
CA SER A 842 -24.04 -3.40 -6.00
C SER A 842 -22.56 -3.35 -5.58
N THR A 843 -21.81 -4.45 -5.75
CA THR A 843 -20.38 -4.51 -5.46
C THR A 843 -19.58 -3.60 -6.39
N MET A 844 -19.84 -3.65 -7.70
CA MET A 844 -19.13 -2.81 -8.66
C MET A 844 -19.44 -1.32 -8.51
N ALA A 845 -20.64 -0.98 -8.00
CA ALA A 845 -20.99 0.41 -7.65
C ALA A 845 -20.28 0.85 -6.36
N LYS A 846 -20.22 -0.02 -5.33
CA LYS A 846 -19.51 0.25 -4.07
C LYS A 846 -18.04 0.59 -4.29
N ILE A 847 -17.35 -0.12 -5.20
CA ILE A 847 -15.94 0.17 -5.56
C ILE A 847 -15.79 1.28 -6.61
N GLY A 848 -16.88 1.94 -7.01
CA GLY A 848 -16.86 3.09 -7.91
C GLY A 848 -16.67 2.78 -9.41
N ILE A 849 -16.61 1.51 -9.81
CA ILE A 849 -16.34 1.11 -11.21
C ILE A 849 -17.57 1.30 -12.11
N VAL A 850 -18.78 0.94 -11.63
CA VAL A 850 -20.01 1.21 -12.38
C VAL A 850 -20.78 2.38 -11.75
N LYS A 851 -21.43 3.15 -12.59
CA LYS A 851 -22.32 4.26 -12.20
C LYS A 851 -23.70 4.08 -12.85
N GLY A 852 -24.73 4.61 -12.21
CA GLY A 852 -26.07 4.65 -12.78
C GLY A 852 -26.14 5.59 -13.99
N ARG A 853 -27.18 5.44 -14.80
CA ARG A 853 -27.57 6.43 -15.82
C ARG A 853 -28.13 7.69 -15.18
N THR A 854 -28.71 7.53 -13.99
CA THR A 854 -29.08 8.62 -13.09
C THR A 854 -28.55 8.29 -11.69
N ALA A 855 -28.67 9.21 -10.73
CA ALA A 855 -28.26 8.97 -9.35
C ALA A 855 -28.89 7.70 -8.75
N ASN A 856 -30.15 7.40 -9.12
CA ASN A 856 -30.94 6.34 -8.49
C ASN A 856 -31.30 5.18 -9.43
N ALA A 857 -30.89 5.19 -10.70
CA ALA A 857 -31.23 4.13 -11.68
C ALA A 857 -30.01 3.66 -12.45
N PHE A 858 -29.80 2.34 -12.44
CA PHE A 858 -28.71 1.67 -13.17
C PHE A 858 -29.10 1.28 -14.59
N ALA A 859 -30.37 0.92 -14.83
CA ALA A 859 -30.90 0.33 -16.05
C ALA A 859 -30.28 -1.03 -16.40
N PRO A 860 -30.40 -2.08 -15.55
CA PRO A 860 -29.65 -3.36 -15.68
C PRO A 860 -29.82 -4.05 -17.03
N ASN A 861 -31.03 -4.08 -17.57
CA ASN A 861 -31.38 -4.78 -18.80
C ASN A 861 -31.17 -3.94 -20.07
N ALA A 862 -30.80 -2.68 -19.94
CA ALA A 862 -30.54 -1.84 -21.09
C ALA A 862 -29.21 -2.24 -21.75
N PRO A 863 -29.09 -2.19 -23.09
CA PRO A 863 -27.81 -2.35 -23.75
C PRO A 863 -26.85 -1.22 -23.33
N ILE A 864 -25.56 -1.52 -23.26
CA ILE A 864 -24.51 -0.56 -22.94
C ILE A 864 -23.90 0.01 -24.22
N THR A 865 -23.64 1.32 -24.26
CA THR A 865 -22.94 1.93 -25.38
C THR A 865 -21.42 1.70 -25.29
N ARG A 866 -20.70 1.86 -26.41
CA ARG A 866 -19.24 1.77 -26.45
C ARG A 866 -18.60 2.82 -25.57
N ALA A 867 -19.17 4.03 -25.47
CA ALA A 867 -18.73 5.08 -24.57
C ALA A 867 -18.91 4.71 -23.08
N GLU A 868 -20.08 4.20 -22.70
CA GLU A 868 -20.35 3.72 -21.34
C GLU A 868 -19.39 2.59 -20.94
N PHE A 869 -19.08 1.68 -21.87
CA PHE A 869 -18.14 0.58 -21.66
C PHE A 869 -16.70 1.10 -21.48
N ALA A 870 -16.25 2.03 -22.35
CA ALA A 870 -14.95 2.66 -22.24
C ALA A 870 -14.79 3.41 -20.90
N ALA A 871 -15.85 4.06 -20.43
CA ALA A 871 -15.87 4.74 -19.14
C ALA A 871 -15.75 3.77 -17.96
N ILE A 872 -16.31 2.56 -18.04
CA ILE A 872 -16.10 1.51 -17.04
C ILE A 872 -14.65 1.05 -17.05
N CYS A 873 -14.08 0.75 -18.23
CA CYS A 873 -12.68 0.36 -18.36
C CYS A 873 -11.74 1.43 -17.78
N SER A 874 -11.95 2.71 -18.10
CA SER A 874 -11.08 3.81 -17.66
C SER A 874 -11.04 3.99 -16.15
N ARG A 875 -12.11 3.61 -15.43
CA ARG A 875 -12.16 3.71 -13.95
C ARG A 875 -11.32 2.67 -13.24
N PHE A 876 -10.86 1.64 -13.92
CA PHE A 876 -9.86 0.71 -13.37
C PHE A 876 -8.44 1.27 -13.44
N ASP A 877 -8.21 2.31 -14.26
CA ASP A 877 -6.88 2.87 -14.42
C ASP A 877 -6.57 3.93 -13.36
N ARG A 878 -5.44 3.76 -12.70
CA ARG A 878 -4.86 4.71 -11.75
C ARG A 878 -3.48 5.21 -12.19
N SER A 879 -3.10 4.99 -13.45
CA SER A 879 -1.82 5.41 -14.00
C SER A 879 -1.87 6.87 -14.48
N ASN A 880 -0.70 7.53 -14.51
CA ASN A 880 -0.52 8.88 -15.07
C ASN A 880 -0.12 8.84 -16.55
N VAL A 881 -0.67 7.95 -17.34
CA VAL A 881 -0.37 7.85 -18.78
C VAL A 881 -0.86 9.10 -19.51
N GLU A 882 -0.01 9.66 -20.37
CA GLU A 882 -0.37 10.79 -21.21
C GLU A 882 -1.53 10.43 -22.13
N ILE A 883 -2.61 11.23 -22.10
CA ILE A 883 -3.84 10.95 -22.85
C ILE A 883 -3.65 11.40 -24.29
N LYS A 884 -3.42 10.45 -25.21
CA LYS A 884 -3.32 10.68 -26.66
C LYS A 884 -4.24 9.72 -27.41
N SER A 885 -5.24 10.23 -28.09
CA SER A 885 -6.11 9.45 -28.97
C SER A 885 -6.76 10.35 -30.00
N ASP A 886 -6.84 9.88 -31.24
CA ASP A 886 -7.25 10.66 -32.41
C ASP A 886 -8.52 10.10 -33.09
N PHE A 887 -9.52 9.65 -32.32
CA PHE A 887 -10.82 9.32 -32.93
C PHE A 887 -11.52 10.59 -33.40
N ASN A 888 -12.08 10.51 -34.59
CA ASN A 888 -12.65 11.66 -35.32
C ASN A 888 -14.09 12.03 -34.88
N ASP A 889 -14.72 11.21 -34.01
CA ASP A 889 -16.13 11.29 -33.65
C ASP A 889 -16.40 11.40 -32.15
N ILE A 890 -15.39 11.66 -31.34
CA ILE A 890 -15.53 11.77 -29.87
C ILE A 890 -15.43 13.19 -29.33
N SER A 891 -15.06 14.16 -30.16
CA SER A 891 -14.87 15.54 -29.74
C SER A 891 -16.18 16.14 -29.20
N GLY A 892 -16.17 16.63 -27.97
CA GLY A 892 -17.34 17.18 -27.27
C GLY A 892 -18.31 16.12 -26.71
N HIS A 893 -18.03 14.84 -26.85
CA HIS A 893 -18.81 13.78 -26.25
C HIS A 893 -18.58 13.72 -24.72
N LEU A 894 -19.62 13.44 -23.92
CA LEU A 894 -19.55 13.41 -22.46
C LEU A 894 -18.47 12.47 -21.89
N ALA A 895 -18.18 11.38 -22.58
CA ALA A 895 -17.15 10.41 -22.22
C ALA A 895 -15.86 10.55 -23.05
N GLU A 896 -15.61 11.70 -23.66
CA GLU A 896 -14.42 11.92 -24.48
C GLU A 896 -13.12 11.60 -23.73
N LYS A 897 -13.02 12.08 -22.50
CA LYS A 897 -11.84 11.89 -21.63
C LYS A 897 -11.60 10.41 -21.33
N GLU A 898 -12.64 9.69 -20.97
CA GLU A 898 -12.61 8.27 -20.65
C GLU A 898 -12.27 7.41 -21.87
N ILE A 899 -12.83 7.73 -23.02
CA ILE A 899 -12.53 7.06 -24.29
C ILE A 899 -11.06 7.27 -24.65
N ARG A 900 -10.57 8.52 -24.62
CA ARG A 900 -9.17 8.85 -24.90
C ARG A 900 -8.24 8.11 -23.95
N ARG A 901 -8.58 8.03 -22.66
CA ARG A 901 -7.80 7.34 -21.65
C ARG A 901 -7.70 5.83 -21.93
N ALA A 902 -8.83 5.16 -22.11
CA ALA A 902 -8.86 3.72 -22.40
C ALA A 902 -8.16 3.38 -23.73
N ALA A 903 -8.21 4.28 -24.71
CA ALA A 903 -7.49 4.13 -25.98
C ALA A 903 -5.97 4.30 -25.81
N SER A 904 -5.53 5.28 -25.01
CA SER A 904 -4.10 5.52 -24.72
C SER A 904 -3.46 4.34 -24.00
N LEU A 905 -4.24 3.58 -23.23
CA LEU A 905 -3.83 2.33 -22.58
C LEU A 905 -3.86 1.11 -23.53
N GLY A 906 -4.32 1.28 -24.76
CA GLY A 906 -4.43 0.19 -25.74
C GLY A 906 -5.60 -0.77 -25.50
N TRP A 907 -6.44 -0.53 -24.49
CA TRP A 907 -7.55 -1.41 -24.11
C TRP A 907 -8.70 -1.38 -25.13
N ILE A 908 -8.96 -0.21 -25.71
CA ILE A 908 -9.97 -0.04 -26.76
C ILE A 908 -9.34 0.38 -28.08
N LYS A 909 -9.99 -0.04 -29.18
CA LYS A 909 -9.64 0.37 -30.53
C LYS A 909 -10.87 0.91 -31.24
N GLY A 910 -10.65 1.88 -32.15
CA GLY A 910 -11.67 2.35 -33.07
C GLY A 910 -11.82 1.46 -34.30
N TYR A 911 -12.62 1.92 -35.21
CA TYR A 911 -12.85 1.30 -36.50
C TYR A 911 -11.81 1.78 -37.54
N ALA A 912 -11.73 1.08 -38.67
CA ALA A 912 -10.78 1.40 -39.73
C ALA A 912 -10.99 2.80 -40.35
N ASP A 913 -12.18 3.37 -40.21
CA ASP A 913 -12.53 4.73 -40.66
C ASP A 913 -12.07 5.84 -39.68
N GLY A 914 -11.37 5.49 -38.61
CA GLY A 914 -10.90 6.40 -37.58
C GLY A 914 -11.97 6.80 -36.56
N SER A 915 -13.17 6.23 -36.63
CA SER A 915 -14.25 6.47 -35.67
C SER A 915 -14.18 5.53 -34.46
N PHE A 916 -14.73 5.96 -33.30
CA PHE A 916 -14.97 5.13 -32.15
C PHE A 916 -16.44 4.68 -32.05
N LYS A 917 -17.37 5.45 -32.58
CA LYS A 917 -18.81 5.27 -32.50
C LYS A 917 -19.32 5.23 -31.05
N PRO A 918 -19.17 6.30 -30.29
CA PRO A 918 -19.40 6.31 -28.85
C PRO A 918 -20.81 5.90 -28.43
N ASP A 919 -21.82 6.32 -29.17
CA ASP A 919 -23.24 6.06 -28.86
C ASP A 919 -23.75 4.71 -29.40
N GLN A 920 -22.94 3.98 -30.17
CA GLN A 920 -23.31 2.65 -30.65
C GLN A 920 -23.32 1.66 -29.51
N ASN A 921 -24.34 0.79 -29.43
CA ASN A 921 -24.34 -0.33 -28.49
C ASN A 921 -23.18 -1.28 -28.82
N ILE A 922 -22.49 -1.76 -27.78
CA ILE A 922 -21.39 -2.72 -27.91
C ILE A 922 -21.92 -4.16 -27.94
N THR A 923 -21.37 -4.99 -28.81
CA THR A 923 -21.70 -6.43 -28.87
C THR A 923 -20.89 -7.21 -27.80
N ARG A 924 -21.33 -8.44 -27.49
CA ARG A 924 -20.61 -9.34 -26.55
C ARG A 924 -19.21 -9.65 -27.07
N ALA A 925 -19.02 -9.84 -28.37
CA ALA A 925 -17.73 -10.10 -28.99
C ALA A 925 -16.78 -8.89 -28.92
N GLU A 926 -17.29 -7.69 -29.16
CA GLU A 926 -16.51 -6.45 -29.01
C GLU A 926 -16.09 -6.24 -27.55
N ALA A 927 -17.00 -6.49 -26.59
CA ALA A 927 -16.71 -6.40 -25.16
C ALA A 927 -15.63 -7.42 -24.76
N ALA A 928 -15.73 -8.69 -25.16
CA ALA A 928 -14.73 -9.72 -24.94
C ALA A 928 -13.36 -9.29 -25.50
N SER A 929 -13.33 -8.80 -26.73
CA SER A 929 -12.09 -8.34 -27.38
C SER A 929 -11.43 -7.16 -26.64
N MET A 930 -12.20 -6.25 -26.06
CA MET A 930 -11.67 -5.13 -25.26
C MET A 930 -11.17 -5.60 -23.89
N ILE A 931 -11.90 -6.50 -23.23
CA ILE A 931 -11.52 -7.08 -21.94
C ILE A 931 -10.25 -7.91 -22.08
N ASN A 932 -10.15 -8.78 -23.10
CA ASN A 932 -8.94 -9.59 -23.31
C ASN A 932 -7.70 -8.70 -23.51
N ARG A 933 -7.82 -7.57 -24.22
CA ARG A 933 -6.72 -6.61 -24.33
C ARG A 933 -6.38 -5.96 -23.00
N MET A 934 -7.38 -5.61 -22.20
CA MET A 934 -7.18 -5.01 -20.88
C MET A 934 -6.50 -5.98 -19.88
N LEU A 935 -6.75 -7.28 -20.03
CA LEU A 935 -6.19 -8.35 -19.21
C LEU A 935 -4.93 -8.99 -19.80
N HIS A 936 -4.55 -8.62 -21.02
CA HIS A 936 -3.46 -9.24 -21.78
C HIS A 936 -3.65 -10.74 -22.03
N ARG A 937 -4.91 -11.17 -22.21
CA ARG A 937 -5.30 -12.54 -22.55
C ARG A 937 -5.52 -12.63 -24.06
N LEU A 938 -4.48 -12.93 -24.81
CA LEU A 938 -4.45 -12.77 -26.27
C LEU A 938 -3.80 -13.97 -26.97
N PRO A 939 -4.44 -15.13 -27.07
CA PRO A 939 -4.02 -16.15 -28.03
C PRO A 939 -3.95 -15.52 -29.45
N GLU A 940 -2.88 -15.80 -30.20
CA GLU A 940 -2.63 -15.15 -31.51
C GLU A 940 -3.37 -15.87 -32.63
N THR A 941 -3.39 -17.19 -32.55
CA THR A 941 -3.95 -18.07 -33.57
C THR A 941 -4.79 -19.20 -32.95
N VAL A 942 -5.50 -19.96 -33.79
CA VAL A 942 -6.27 -21.14 -33.33
C VAL A 942 -5.35 -22.21 -32.72
N ASP A 943 -4.08 -22.26 -33.18
CA ASP A 943 -3.08 -23.22 -32.70
C ASP A 943 -2.61 -22.89 -31.25
N ASP A 944 -2.96 -21.72 -30.73
CA ASP A 944 -2.68 -21.34 -29.35
C ASP A 944 -3.79 -21.80 -28.39
N LEU A 945 -4.90 -22.29 -28.88
CA LEU A 945 -6.01 -22.87 -28.14
C LEU A 945 -5.81 -24.39 -27.99
N LEU A 946 -6.62 -25.04 -27.17
CA LEU A 946 -6.53 -26.48 -26.91
C LEU A 946 -7.74 -27.23 -27.45
N ASP A 947 -7.49 -28.42 -27.98
CA ASP A 947 -8.55 -29.39 -28.25
C ASP A 947 -9.31 -29.73 -26.97
N GLY A 948 -10.63 -29.93 -27.08
CA GLY A 948 -11.50 -30.26 -25.94
C GLY A 948 -12.04 -29.05 -25.19
N MET A 949 -11.69 -27.81 -25.62
CA MET A 949 -12.37 -26.59 -25.12
C MET A 949 -13.85 -26.58 -25.46
N ILE A 950 -14.65 -25.80 -24.75
CA ILE A 950 -16.08 -25.63 -25.04
C ILE A 950 -16.21 -24.95 -26.41
N GLN A 951 -16.93 -25.59 -27.33
CA GLN A 951 -17.25 -25.06 -28.65
C GLN A 951 -18.69 -24.51 -28.66
N TRP A 952 -18.85 -23.33 -29.23
CA TRP A 952 -20.16 -22.68 -29.31
C TRP A 952 -20.68 -22.75 -30.76
N PRO A 953 -21.90 -23.18 -31.02
CA PRO A 953 -22.42 -23.33 -32.38
C PRO A 953 -22.53 -22.03 -33.15
N ASP A 954 -22.57 -20.90 -32.43
CA ASP A 954 -22.66 -19.54 -32.97
C ASP A 954 -21.33 -18.75 -32.86
N ASN A 955 -20.17 -19.43 -32.64
CA ASN A 955 -18.83 -18.87 -32.64
C ASN A 955 -17.92 -19.74 -33.51
N GLN A 956 -17.84 -19.44 -34.78
CA GLN A 956 -17.14 -20.28 -35.76
C GLN A 956 -15.67 -19.82 -35.96
N PRO A 957 -14.72 -20.74 -36.27
CA PRO A 957 -13.31 -20.40 -36.48
C PRO A 957 -13.05 -19.33 -37.54
N SER A 958 -13.99 -19.11 -38.47
CA SER A 958 -13.94 -18.07 -39.51
C SER A 958 -14.30 -16.67 -38.96
N ASP A 959 -14.89 -16.58 -37.79
CA ASP A 959 -15.36 -15.31 -37.24
C ASP A 959 -14.18 -14.52 -36.67
N TRP A 960 -14.17 -13.20 -36.91
CA TRP A 960 -13.08 -12.32 -36.41
C TRP A 960 -12.94 -12.31 -34.90
N TYR A 961 -13.99 -12.66 -34.21
CA TYR A 961 -14.06 -12.71 -32.74
C TYR A 961 -13.84 -14.12 -32.16
N TYR A 962 -13.65 -15.14 -33.00
CA TYR A 962 -13.59 -16.54 -32.54
C TYR A 962 -12.63 -16.75 -31.37
N ILE A 963 -11.37 -16.37 -31.54
CA ILE A 963 -10.34 -16.52 -30.50
C ILE A 963 -10.71 -15.75 -29.23
N ASN A 964 -11.18 -14.50 -29.38
CA ASN A 964 -11.57 -13.68 -28.23
C ASN A 964 -12.73 -14.28 -27.43
N MET A 965 -13.67 -14.90 -28.11
CA MET A 965 -14.81 -15.55 -27.46
C MET A 965 -14.41 -16.88 -26.82
N GLN A 966 -13.52 -17.66 -27.44
CA GLN A 966 -12.97 -18.86 -26.81
C GLN A 966 -12.20 -18.53 -25.55
N GLU A 967 -11.33 -17.53 -25.58
CA GLU A 967 -10.59 -17.01 -24.42
C GLU A 967 -11.53 -16.57 -23.29
N ALA A 968 -12.60 -15.89 -23.60
CA ALA A 968 -13.56 -15.38 -22.62
C ALA A 968 -14.44 -16.47 -21.98
N THR A 969 -14.59 -17.64 -22.61
CA THR A 969 -15.54 -18.68 -22.25
C THR A 969 -14.93 -20.00 -21.77
N ASN A 970 -13.60 -20.15 -21.82
CA ASN A 970 -12.89 -21.34 -21.40
C ASN A 970 -11.82 -21.03 -20.36
N SER A 971 -11.81 -21.78 -19.28
CA SER A 971 -10.77 -21.68 -18.25
C SER A 971 -9.55 -22.54 -18.62
N HIS A 972 -8.36 -22.00 -18.45
CA HIS A 972 -7.12 -22.69 -18.86
C HIS A 972 -5.90 -22.20 -18.09
N ASP A 973 -4.87 -23.02 -18.05
CA ASP A 973 -3.49 -22.63 -17.73
C ASP A 973 -2.81 -22.20 -19.02
N PHE A 974 -1.91 -21.23 -18.95
CA PHE A 974 -1.25 -20.67 -20.13
C PHE A 974 0.26 -20.57 -19.94
N LYS A 975 0.96 -20.38 -21.05
CA LYS A 975 2.34 -19.87 -21.10
C LYS A 975 2.34 -18.62 -21.97
N GLN A 976 3.14 -17.65 -21.57
CA GLN A 976 3.33 -16.46 -22.38
C GLN A 976 4.01 -16.85 -23.71
N LYS A 977 3.47 -16.36 -24.81
CA LYS A 977 3.99 -16.49 -26.19
C LYS A 977 4.36 -15.11 -26.69
N GLY A 978 5.65 -14.84 -26.79
CA GLY A 978 6.09 -13.49 -27.11
C GLY A 978 5.73 -12.51 -25.98
N GLU A 979 5.33 -11.28 -26.33
CA GLU A 979 5.18 -10.18 -25.38
C GLU A 979 3.78 -9.98 -24.82
N ILE A 980 2.79 -10.23 -25.64
CA ILE A 980 1.39 -9.93 -25.35
C ILE A 980 0.48 -11.10 -25.61
N ASN A 981 1.01 -12.13 -26.32
CA ASN A 981 0.26 -13.30 -26.70
C ASN A 981 0.49 -14.41 -25.67
N GLU A 982 -0.40 -15.37 -25.69
CA GLU A 982 -0.33 -16.55 -24.85
C GLU A 982 -0.63 -17.80 -25.67
N HIS A 983 -0.21 -18.93 -25.12
CA HIS A 983 -0.51 -20.26 -25.62
C HIS A 983 -1.09 -21.06 -24.46
N TRP A 984 -2.28 -21.62 -24.65
CA TRP A 984 -2.93 -22.46 -23.65
C TRP A 984 -2.15 -23.77 -23.43
N THR A 985 -2.01 -24.17 -22.19
CA THR A 985 -1.24 -25.37 -21.86
C THR A 985 -2.11 -26.49 -21.28
N LYS A 986 -3.22 -26.12 -20.64
CA LYS A 986 -4.14 -27.08 -20.02
C LYS A 986 -5.51 -26.44 -19.81
N LEU A 987 -6.58 -27.15 -20.11
CA LEU A 987 -7.94 -26.72 -19.73
C LEU A 987 -8.17 -26.96 -18.22
N THR A 988 -8.81 -26.01 -17.58
CA THR A 988 -9.17 -26.06 -16.16
C THR A 988 -10.68 -25.97 -15.99
N GLU A 989 -11.19 -26.30 -14.80
CA GLU A 989 -12.63 -26.19 -14.52
C GLU A 989 -13.08 -24.73 -14.47
N ASN A 990 -14.25 -24.44 -15.06
CA ASN A 990 -14.85 -23.12 -14.94
C ASN A 990 -15.31 -22.88 -13.48
N PRO A 991 -15.07 -21.69 -12.91
CA PRO A 991 -15.53 -21.38 -11.58
C PRO A 991 -17.07 -21.45 -11.46
N ASN A 992 -17.55 -21.93 -10.34
CA ASN A 992 -18.98 -21.88 -10.05
C ASN A 992 -19.40 -20.47 -9.63
N TRP A 993 -19.91 -19.70 -10.58
CA TRP A 993 -20.38 -18.33 -10.36
C TRP A 993 -21.79 -18.26 -9.72
N ASP A 994 -22.51 -19.38 -9.62
CA ASP A 994 -23.86 -19.41 -9.07
C ASP A 994 -23.89 -19.06 -7.58
N ARG A 995 -22.76 -19.25 -6.88
CA ARG A 995 -22.60 -18.81 -5.47
C ARG A 995 -22.81 -17.30 -5.25
N TYR A 996 -22.71 -16.52 -6.32
CA TYR A 996 -22.90 -15.07 -6.26
C TYR A 996 -24.23 -14.58 -6.83
N LYS A 997 -25.13 -15.46 -7.27
CA LYS A 997 -26.48 -15.13 -7.75
C LYS A 997 -27.42 -14.70 -6.62
#